data_a2474d607fe32858db167c41b24901d7
#
_entry.id   a2474d607fe32858db167c41b24901d7
#
_cell.length_a   1.000
_cell.length_b   1.000
_cell.length_c   1.000
_cell.angle_alpha   90.00
_cell.angle_beta   90.00
_cell.angle_gamma   90.00
#
_symmetry.space_group_name_H-M   'P 1'
#
loop_
_entity.id
_entity.type
_entity.pdbx_description
1 polymer ?
#
loop_
_entity_poly.entity_id
_entity_poly.type
_entity_poly.pdbx_seq_one_letter_code
_entity_poly.pdbx_strand_id
1 'polypeptide(L)'
;VSRMTDVPKRLLLGRALRSDRLAETLLPKRLALPVFASDPLSSVAYAPGEVLLVLSVAGASAYSFSPWIAVAVVVLMFTVVASYRQNVRAYPSGGGDYEVATTNLGRRAGLTVASALLVDYVLTVAVSIASGVENLGSAIPFVVEHKTFCAVTVIVLLTLMNLRGVRESGKLFAVPTYCFVAGVFGLLAWGVVRGVILGDEMRAPTADYEIHTEQSGLGAFALAFLLLRAFSSGCAALTGVEAISNGVPAFRKPKSKNAATTLALMGVLAVTMFCGIIALALATKVRMAENPAKDLLIDGHPAGAGYTQNPVISQVAAAVFGDGTLPFVYLAAATALVLFLAANTAYNGFPLLGSILAQDRYLPRQLHTRGDRLTFSNGIVLLAGAAVILVVVYGADSTRLIQLYIVGVFVSFTLSQIGMVRHWNRLLGTETDSARRHRMHRSRAINTFGAFFTGLVLVVVLVTKFSHGAWVSLVGMALFYAVMTAIRRHYDGVSEELAAEDPTEAKLRPSRVHSFVLVSKIHKPTLRALRYAKLLRADTLEAVTVNMDQDETEQLRREWEESGIDIPLTILDSPYREISRPVIDYVKRLRQEQPRDVVSVFIPEYVVGHWYEHLLHNQSALRLKGRLLFTPGVMVTSVPYQLESSELAKKRARRREQWNAPGSVRRGPVIQPRKSQKDGGKGGKGGKGPGNGSGPAGSLTRQRGK
;
A
#
# COMPACT_ATOMS: atom_id res chain seq x y z
N VAL A 1 16.74 -21.72 -11.63
CA VAL A 1 15.30 -21.51 -11.32
C VAL A 1 14.82 -20.13 -11.76
N SER A 2 15.67 -19.08 -11.79
CA SER A 2 15.24 -17.68 -11.98
C SER A 2 14.89 -17.24 -13.42
N ARG A 3 14.99 -18.06 -14.45
CA ARG A 3 14.98 -17.57 -15.84
C ARG A 3 13.69 -17.74 -16.65
N MET A 4 12.87 -18.74 -16.37
CA MET A 4 11.57 -18.87 -17.05
C MET A 4 10.52 -17.96 -16.41
N THR A 5 10.58 -17.74 -15.11
CA THR A 5 9.75 -16.76 -14.37
C THR A 5 10.19 -15.32 -14.63
N ASP A 6 11.46 -15.06 -14.99
CA ASP A 6 11.98 -13.73 -15.27
C ASP A 6 11.55 -13.16 -16.64
N VAL A 7 11.27 -13.99 -17.64
CA VAL A 7 10.87 -13.52 -18.97
C VAL A 7 9.47 -12.89 -18.95
N PRO A 8 8.41 -13.56 -18.44
CA PRO A 8 7.10 -12.91 -18.29
C PRO A 8 7.17 -11.71 -17.34
N LYS A 9 7.92 -11.82 -16.23
CA LYS A 9 8.13 -10.72 -15.30
C LYS A 9 8.80 -9.51 -15.96
N ARG A 10 9.82 -9.72 -16.80
CA ARG A 10 10.49 -8.62 -17.54
C ARG A 10 9.65 -8.05 -18.67
N LEU A 11 8.83 -8.87 -19.32
CA LEU A 11 7.88 -8.43 -20.33
C LEU A 11 6.76 -7.57 -19.69
N LEU A 12 6.21 -8.04 -18.58
CA LEU A 12 5.11 -7.37 -17.86
C LEU A 12 5.59 -6.16 -17.03
N LEU A 13 6.70 -6.28 -16.29
CA LEU A 13 7.15 -5.25 -15.35
C LEU A 13 8.34 -4.41 -15.86
N GLY A 14 9.07 -4.88 -16.87
CA GLY A 14 10.26 -4.19 -17.39
C GLY A 14 11.56 -4.58 -16.66
N ARG A 15 12.67 -3.89 -16.99
CA ARG A 15 14.00 -4.14 -16.39
C ARG A 15 14.10 -3.55 -14.99
N ALA A 16 14.85 -4.19 -14.08
CA ALA A 16 15.13 -3.68 -12.74
C ALA A 16 15.80 -2.29 -12.78
N LEU A 17 15.40 -1.41 -11.86
CA LEU A 17 15.97 -0.06 -11.72
C LEU A 17 17.00 -0.03 -10.58
N ARG A 18 18.04 0.79 -10.75
CA ARG A 18 19.05 1.01 -9.71
C ARG A 18 18.51 1.94 -8.62
N SER A 19 18.90 1.68 -7.37
CA SER A 19 18.42 2.42 -6.20
C SER A 19 18.84 3.90 -6.16
N ASP A 20 19.91 4.28 -6.88
CA ASP A 20 20.40 5.65 -6.99
C ASP A 20 19.42 6.58 -7.73
N ARG A 21 18.56 6.06 -8.61
CA ARG A 21 17.53 6.83 -9.33
C ARG A 21 16.33 7.29 -8.49
N LEU A 22 16.27 6.88 -7.23
CA LEU A 22 15.15 7.24 -6.35
C LEU A 22 15.07 8.75 -6.06
N ALA A 23 16.19 9.46 -6.11
CA ALA A 23 16.31 10.88 -5.74
C ALA A 23 15.85 11.86 -6.86
N GLU A 24 15.71 11.40 -8.10
CA GLU A 24 15.46 12.27 -9.27
C GLU A 24 13.98 12.61 -9.51
N THR A 25 13.05 12.16 -8.65
CA THR A 25 11.60 12.17 -8.93
C THR A 25 10.80 13.27 -8.23
N LEU A 26 11.41 14.40 -7.84
CA LEU A 26 10.69 15.49 -7.17
C LEU A 26 9.81 16.28 -8.16
N LEU A 27 8.51 16.40 -7.82
CA LEU A 27 7.50 17.00 -8.68
C LEU A 27 7.45 18.54 -8.53
N PRO A 28 7.46 19.31 -9.64
CA PRO A 28 7.12 20.73 -9.62
C PRO A 28 5.61 20.91 -9.39
N LYS A 29 5.16 22.06 -8.88
CA LYS A 29 3.74 22.33 -8.58
C LYS A 29 2.78 21.99 -9.73
N ARG A 30 3.16 22.32 -10.98
CA ARG A 30 2.32 22.08 -12.16
C ARG A 30 2.04 20.60 -12.42
N LEU A 31 2.92 19.71 -11.99
CA LEU A 31 2.74 18.27 -12.09
C LEU A 31 2.21 17.66 -10.78
N ALA A 32 2.51 18.27 -9.64
CA ALA A 32 2.05 17.80 -8.35
C ALA A 32 0.54 18.02 -8.16
N LEU A 33 -0.03 19.12 -8.67
CA LEU A 33 -1.48 19.35 -8.63
C LEU A 33 -2.25 18.19 -9.29
N PRO A 34 -2.06 17.86 -10.58
CA PRO A 34 -2.80 16.76 -11.19
C PRO A 34 -2.49 15.39 -10.62
N VAL A 35 -1.31 15.16 -10.05
CA VAL A 35 -0.94 13.87 -9.47
C VAL A 35 -1.59 13.62 -8.10
N PHE A 36 -1.71 14.65 -7.26
CA PHE A 36 -2.22 14.52 -5.90
C PHE A 36 -3.63 15.10 -5.70
N ALA A 37 -4.11 15.94 -6.61
CA ALA A 37 -5.45 16.53 -6.54
C ALA A 37 -6.43 15.90 -7.54
N SER A 38 -6.03 14.87 -8.31
CA SER A 38 -6.96 14.17 -9.22
C SER A 38 -8.14 13.58 -8.45
N ASP A 39 -7.93 13.04 -7.27
CA ASP A 39 -8.97 12.43 -6.44
C ASP A 39 -9.99 13.47 -5.92
N PRO A 40 -9.61 14.55 -5.20
CA PRO A 40 -10.58 15.58 -4.80
C PRO A 40 -11.27 16.27 -5.98
N LEU A 41 -10.58 16.45 -7.11
CA LEU A 41 -11.18 17.08 -8.29
C LEU A 41 -12.15 16.15 -9.02
N SER A 42 -11.84 14.84 -9.09
CA SER A 42 -12.75 13.87 -9.69
C SER A 42 -13.99 13.59 -8.84
N SER A 43 -13.88 13.72 -7.52
CA SER A 43 -15.01 13.55 -6.59
C SER A 43 -16.13 14.56 -6.86
N VAL A 44 -15.80 15.72 -7.45
CA VAL A 44 -16.80 16.70 -7.89
C VAL A 44 -17.69 16.17 -9.03
N ALA A 45 -17.26 15.16 -9.79
CA ALA A 45 -18.07 14.59 -10.86
C ALA A 45 -19.30 13.82 -10.34
N TYR A 46 -19.21 13.20 -9.15
CA TYR A 46 -20.30 12.41 -8.58
C TYR A 46 -20.96 13.05 -7.35
N ALA A 47 -20.25 13.86 -6.56
CA ALA A 47 -20.80 14.42 -5.33
C ALA A 47 -22.07 15.29 -5.52
N PRO A 48 -22.20 16.14 -6.56
CA PRO A 48 -23.46 16.82 -6.86
C PRO A 48 -24.61 15.86 -7.10
N GLY A 49 -24.35 14.74 -7.80
CA GLY A 49 -25.32 13.68 -8.04
C GLY A 49 -25.82 13.03 -6.76
N GLU A 50 -24.91 12.75 -5.82
CA GLU A 50 -25.25 12.20 -4.51
C GLU A 50 -26.15 13.13 -3.68
N VAL A 51 -25.98 14.46 -3.79
CA VAL A 51 -26.87 15.44 -3.12
C VAL A 51 -28.28 15.35 -3.72
N LEU A 52 -28.40 15.40 -5.05
CA LEU A 52 -29.69 15.37 -5.72
C LEU A 52 -30.39 14.00 -5.53
N LEU A 53 -29.63 12.92 -5.56
CA LEU A 53 -30.13 11.57 -5.34
C LEU A 53 -30.75 11.40 -3.95
N VAL A 54 -30.14 11.93 -2.90
CA VAL A 54 -30.73 11.89 -1.55
C VAL A 54 -31.95 12.79 -1.45
N LEU A 55 -31.91 13.99 -2.05
CA LEU A 55 -33.05 14.91 -2.04
C LEU A 55 -34.27 14.38 -2.82
N SER A 56 -34.06 13.52 -3.85
CA SER A 56 -35.12 12.93 -4.64
C SER A 56 -36.12 12.12 -3.81
N VAL A 57 -35.69 11.56 -2.68
CA VAL A 57 -36.57 10.79 -1.77
C VAL A 57 -37.78 11.63 -1.28
N ALA A 58 -37.61 12.95 -1.14
CA ALA A 58 -38.70 13.88 -0.81
C ALA A 58 -39.32 14.56 -2.05
N GLY A 59 -38.96 14.11 -3.24
CA GLY A 59 -39.46 14.62 -4.52
C GLY A 59 -38.68 15.82 -5.06
N ALA A 60 -39.09 16.26 -6.25
CA ALA A 60 -38.40 17.31 -6.99
C ALA A 60 -38.40 18.69 -6.26
N SER A 61 -39.37 18.96 -5.41
CA SER A 61 -39.45 20.21 -4.61
C SER A 61 -38.30 20.34 -3.64
N ALA A 62 -37.77 19.22 -3.13
CA ALA A 62 -36.64 19.23 -2.19
C ALA A 62 -35.32 19.69 -2.84
N TYR A 63 -35.22 19.68 -4.17
CA TYR A 63 -34.04 20.22 -4.86
C TYR A 63 -33.78 21.70 -4.60
N SER A 64 -34.81 22.47 -4.20
CA SER A 64 -34.67 23.86 -3.75
C SER A 64 -33.74 24.03 -2.57
N PHE A 65 -33.48 22.97 -1.78
CA PHE A 65 -32.53 22.99 -0.67
C PHE A 65 -31.08 22.73 -1.12
N SER A 66 -30.83 22.26 -2.34
CA SER A 66 -29.47 21.91 -2.79
C SER A 66 -28.46 23.07 -2.77
N PRO A 67 -28.82 24.36 -3.02
CA PRO A 67 -27.89 25.47 -2.86
C PRO A 67 -27.43 25.67 -1.42
N TRP A 68 -28.31 25.48 -0.44
CA TRP A 68 -27.99 25.60 0.99
C TRP A 68 -27.05 24.46 1.43
N ILE A 69 -27.30 23.26 0.95
CA ILE A 69 -26.42 22.11 1.15
C ILE A 69 -25.06 22.38 0.52
N ALA A 70 -25.02 22.93 -0.70
CA ALA A 70 -23.77 23.29 -1.37
C ALA A 70 -22.97 24.31 -0.54
N VAL A 71 -23.61 25.35 0.00
CA VAL A 71 -22.94 26.32 0.89
C VAL A 71 -22.37 25.64 2.12
N ALA A 72 -23.09 24.73 2.77
CA ALA A 72 -22.62 24.00 3.94
C ALA A 72 -21.39 23.12 3.60
N VAL A 73 -21.42 22.40 2.47
CA VAL A 73 -20.28 21.59 1.97
C VAL A 73 -19.07 22.48 1.68
N VAL A 74 -19.27 23.65 1.05
CA VAL A 74 -18.21 24.60 0.74
C VAL A 74 -17.54 25.14 2.01
N VAL A 75 -18.31 25.51 3.04
CA VAL A 75 -17.78 25.96 4.33
C VAL A 75 -16.92 24.87 4.95
N LEU A 76 -17.38 23.63 4.94
CA LEU A 76 -16.62 22.49 5.45
C LEU A 76 -15.34 22.26 4.61
N MET A 77 -15.44 22.31 3.29
CA MET A 77 -14.29 22.12 2.39
C MET A 77 -13.21 23.18 2.64
N PHE A 78 -13.56 24.47 2.75
CA PHE A 78 -12.60 25.51 3.10
C PHE A 78 -11.96 25.29 4.46
N THR A 79 -12.74 24.84 5.44
CA THR A 79 -12.25 24.53 6.79
C THR A 79 -11.24 23.38 6.77
N VAL A 80 -11.56 22.28 6.07
CA VAL A 80 -10.67 21.12 5.92
C VAL A 80 -9.39 21.52 5.17
N VAL A 81 -9.50 22.22 4.06
CA VAL A 81 -8.35 22.72 3.29
C VAL A 81 -7.47 23.64 4.15
N ALA A 82 -8.06 24.54 4.92
CA ALA A 82 -7.31 25.45 5.82
C ALA A 82 -6.56 24.68 6.90
N SER A 83 -7.17 23.63 7.45
CA SER A 83 -6.54 22.75 8.42
C SER A 83 -5.39 21.95 7.80
N TYR A 84 -5.61 21.30 6.67
CA TYR A 84 -4.56 20.51 6.00
C TYR A 84 -3.37 21.36 5.55
N ARG A 85 -3.57 22.64 5.23
CA ARG A 85 -2.45 23.58 5.00
C ARG A 85 -1.58 23.78 6.25
N GLN A 86 -2.13 23.57 7.45
CA GLN A 86 -1.37 23.60 8.70
C GLN A 86 -0.67 22.25 8.93
N ASN A 87 -1.36 21.12 8.70
CA ASN A 87 -0.78 19.78 8.82
C ASN A 87 0.48 19.64 7.96
N VAL A 88 0.41 20.04 6.69
CA VAL A 88 1.51 20.01 5.72
C VAL A 88 2.73 20.82 6.17
N ARG A 89 2.52 21.89 6.95
CA ARG A 89 3.61 22.72 7.50
C ARG A 89 4.18 22.15 8.79
N ALA A 90 3.33 21.56 9.63
CA ALA A 90 3.71 21.00 10.92
C ALA A 90 4.38 19.61 10.76
N TYR A 91 3.92 18.81 9.78
CA TYR A 91 4.37 17.43 9.53
C TYR A 91 4.82 17.22 8.07
N PRO A 92 6.00 17.73 7.68
CA PRO A 92 6.48 17.64 6.30
C PRO A 92 7.04 16.26 5.91
N SER A 93 7.08 15.30 6.83
CA SER A 93 7.56 13.92 6.65
C SER A 93 6.69 13.07 5.74
N GLY A 94 5.40 13.43 5.55
CA GLY A 94 4.48 12.75 4.66
C GLY A 94 3.71 11.59 5.29
N GLY A 95 3.70 11.48 6.62
CA GLY A 95 2.89 10.51 7.36
C GLY A 95 1.41 10.92 7.48
N GLY A 96 1.06 12.13 7.03
CA GLY A 96 -0.31 12.65 7.00
C GLY A 96 -1.04 12.53 8.32
N ASP A 97 -2.31 12.13 8.26
CA ASP A 97 -3.17 11.99 9.43
C ASP A 97 -2.71 10.93 10.42
N TYR A 98 -2.10 9.84 9.92
CA TYR A 98 -1.51 8.80 10.77
C TYR A 98 -0.42 9.37 11.68
N GLU A 99 0.49 10.18 11.13
CA GLU A 99 1.58 10.80 11.90
C GLU A 99 1.03 11.82 12.91
N VAL A 100 0.09 12.68 12.49
CA VAL A 100 -0.56 13.65 13.35
C VAL A 100 -1.28 12.97 14.52
N ALA A 101 -2.06 11.92 14.27
CA ALA A 101 -2.80 11.20 15.29
C ALA A 101 -1.85 10.43 16.22
N THR A 102 -0.86 9.72 15.68
CA THR A 102 0.09 8.95 16.48
C THR A 102 0.90 9.85 17.42
N THR A 103 1.41 10.97 16.91
CA THR A 103 2.27 11.90 17.68
C THR A 103 1.51 12.66 18.77
N ASN A 104 0.24 13.03 18.54
CA ASN A 104 -0.49 13.91 19.43
C ASN A 104 -1.58 13.21 20.27
N LEU A 105 -2.17 12.12 19.76
CA LEU A 105 -3.23 11.36 20.44
C LEU A 105 -2.76 9.99 20.93
N GLY A 106 -1.60 9.53 20.45
CA GLY A 106 -0.98 8.28 20.83
C GLY A 106 -1.32 7.12 19.89
N ARG A 107 -0.71 5.97 20.19
CA ARG A 107 -0.67 4.77 19.36
C ARG A 107 -2.07 4.28 18.93
N ARG A 108 -3.04 4.22 19.84
CA ARG A 108 -4.39 3.71 19.56
C ARG A 108 -5.11 4.55 18.52
N ALA A 109 -5.06 5.88 18.67
CA ALA A 109 -5.66 6.81 17.70
C ALA A 109 -4.96 6.72 16.34
N GLY A 110 -3.62 6.63 16.31
CA GLY A 110 -2.88 6.42 15.08
C GLY A 110 -3.30 5.13 14.35
N LEU A 111 -3.46 4.02 15.06
CA LEU A 111 -3.92 2.76 14.46
C LEU A 111 -5.36 2.85 13.93
N THR A 112 -6.24 3.59 14.63
CA THR A 112 -7.60 3.84 14.14
C THR A 112 -7.57 4.63 12.84
N VAL A 113 -6.75 5.69 12.75
CA VAL A 113 -6.56 6.45 11.50
C VAL A 113 -5.93 5.57 10.41
N ALA A 114 -4.93 4.76 10.74
CA ALA A 114 -4.31 3.86 9.77
C ALA A 114 -5.31 2.86 9.19
N SER A 115 -6.15 2.24 10.04
CA SER A 115 -7.18 1.30 9.58
C SER A 115 -8.23 2.00 8.72
N ALA A 116 -8.63 3.22 9.08
CA ALA A 116 -9.55 4.03 8.30
C ALA A 116 -8.99 4.36 6.91
N LEU A 117 -7.75 4.84 6.84
CA LEU A 117 -7.09 5.17 5.58
C LEU A 117 -6.85 3.94 4.69
N LEU A 118 -6.52 2.76 5.26
CA LEU A 118 -6.34 1.54 4.46
C LEU A 118 -7.65 1.10 3.81
N VAL A 119 -8.77 1.14 4.54
CA VAL A 119 -10.11 0.87 3.98
C VAL A 119 -10.47 1.91 2.94
N ASP A 120 -10.22 3.18 3.23
CA ASP A 120 -10.50 4.32 2.36
C ASP A 120 -9.79 4.19 1.00
N TYR A 121 -8.51 3.86 0.97
CA TYR A 121 -7.78 3.66 -0.29
C TYR A 121 -8.34 2.50 -1.14
N VAL A 122 -8.80 1.41 -0.51
CA VAL A 122 -9.44 0.32 -1.25
C VAL A 122 -10.76 0.79 -1.88
N LEU A 123 -11.55 1.52 -1.11
CA LEU A 123 -12.82 2.08 -1.58
C LEU A 123 -12.62 3.18 -2.62
N THR A 124 -11.58 4.02 -2.48
CA THR A 124 -11.21 5.02 -3.50
C THR A 124 -10.99 4.37 -4.87
N VAL A 125 -10.25 3.24 -4.93
CA VAL A 125 -10.08 2.51 -6.20
C VAL A 125 -11.42 2.01 -6.73
N ALA A 126 -12.21 1.35 -5.90
CA ALA A 126 -13.48 0.75 -6.33
C ALA A 126 -14.48 1.80 -6.80
N VAL A 127 -14.69 2.87 -6.02
CA VAL A 127 -15.63 3.98 -6.33
C VAL A 127 -15.19 4.73 -7.58
N SER A 128 -13.92 5.15 -7.63
CA SER A 128 -13.44 5.97 -8.75
C SER A 128 -13.49 5.20 -10.07
N ILE A 129 -13.18 3.90 -10.06
CA ILE A 129 -13.26 3.10 -11.29
C ILE A 129 -14.70 2.81 -11.67
N ALA A 130 -15.58 2.47 -10.72
CA ALA A 130 -16.99 2.28 -11.00
C ALA A 130 -17.63 3.56 -11.59
N SER A 131 -17.43 4.72 -10.93
CA SER A 131 -17.92 6.00 -11.43
C SER A 131 -17.33 6.39 -12.80
N GLY A 132 -16.05 6.06 -13.03
CA GLY A 132 -15.40 6.30 -14.33
C GLY A 132 -16.01 5.45 -15.45
N VAL A 133 -16.32 4.18 -15.17
CA VAL A 133 -16.97 3.26 -16.11
C VAL A 133 -18.40 3.72 -16.38
N GLU A 134 -19.15 4.17 -15.36
CA GLU A 134 -20.51 4.71 -15.56
C GLU A 134 -20.53 5.98 -16.42
N ASN A 135 -19.57 6.90 -16.19
CA ASN A 135 -19.45 8.10 -17.02
C ASN A 135 -19.05 7.75 -18.46
N LEU A 136 -18.19 6.75 -18.67
CA LEU A 136 -17.87 6.28 -20.02
C LEU A 136 -19.05 5.58 -20.68
N GLY A 137 -19.87 4.89 -19.89
CA GLY A 137 -21.10 4.23 -20.32
C GLY A 137 -22.14 5.21 -20.89
N SER A 138 -22.17 6.47 -20.40
CA SER A 138 -23.06 7.49 -20.96
C SER A 138 -22.79 7.80 -22.45
N ALA A 139 -21.56 7.53 -22.94
CA ALA A 139 -21.18 7.74 -24.33
C ALA A 139 -21.02 6.42 -25.13
N ILE A 140 -20.85 5.27 -24.47
CA ILE A 140 -20.53 3.99 -25.12
C ILE A 140 -21.45 2.89 -24.56
N PRO A 141 -22.49 2.41 -25.31
CA PRO A 141 -23.43 1.41 -24.84
C PRO A 141 -22.81 0.08 -24.38
N PHE A 142 -21.76 -0.41 -25.06
CA PHE A 142 -21.04 -1.62 -24.68
C PHE A 142 -20.56 -1.61 -23.22
N VAL A 143 -20.16 -0.45 -22.72
CA VAL A 143 -19.64 -0.30 -21.34
C VAL A 143 -20.78 -0.46 -20.33
N VAL A 144 -22.00 -0.05 -20.66
CA VAL A 144 -23.19 -0.22 -19.81
C VAL A 144 -23.50 -1.68 -19.60
N GLU A 145 -23.47 -2.48 -20.68
CA GLU A 145 -23.78 -3.92 -20.63
C GLU A 145 -22.72 -4.73 -19.87
N HIS A 146 -21.45 -4.27 -19.88
CA HIS A 146 -20.31 -5.00 -19.32
C HIS A 146 -19.56 -4.23 -18.23
N LYS A 147 -20.28 -3.49 -17.37
CA LYS A 147 -19.70 -2.60 -16.34
C LYS A 147 -18.61 -3.27 -15.49
N THR A 148 -18.91 -4.43 -14.91
CA THR A 148 -17.98 -5.14 -14.01
C THR A 148 -16.73 -5.60 -14.74
N PHE A 149 -16.87 -6.13 -15.95
CA PHE A 149 -15.72 -6.55 -16.78
C PHE A 149 -14.82 -5.36 -17.14
N CYS A 150 -15.42 -4.24 -17.56
CA CYS A 150 -14.69 -3.02 -17.88
C CYS A 150 -13.94 -2.49 -16.64
N ALA A 151 -14.61 -2.45 -15.49
CA ALA A 151 -14.02 -1.98 -14.24
C ALA A 151 -12.83 -2.85 -13.79
N VAL A 152 -12.98 -4.17 -13.80
CA VAL A 152 -11.87 -5.10 -13.47
C VAL A 152 -10.72 -4.94 -14.45
N THR A 153 -11.00 -4.78 -15.75
CA THR A 153 -9.97 -4.57 -16.77
C THR A 153 -9.17 -3.29 -16.49
N VAL A 154 -9.84 -2.20 -16.13
CA VAL A 154 -9.17 -0.93 -15.77
C VAL A 154 -8.32 -1.10 -14.50
N ILE A 155 -8.80 -1.82 -13.47
CA ILE A 155 -8.02 -2.12 -12.26
C ILE A 155 -6.75 -2.89 -12.63
N VAL A 156 -6.85 -3.92 -13.47
CA VAL A 156 -5.70 -4.72 -13.90
C VAL A 156 -4.71 -3.86 -14.68
N LEU A 157 -5.16 -3.03 -15.61
CA LEU A 157 -4.30 -2.12 -16.38
C LEU A 157 -3.57 -1.13 -15.47
N LEU A 158 -4.28 -0.48 -14.53
CA LEU A 158 -3.65 0.43 -13.54
C LEU A 158 -2.66 -0.29 -12.65
N THR A 159 -2.97 -1.52 -12.23
CA THR A 159 -2.07 -2.36 -11.44
C THR A 159 -0.77 -2.64 -12.19
N LEU A 160 -0.86 -3.06 -13.45
CA LEU A 160 0.31 -3.31 -14.30
C LEU A 160 1.15 -2.04 -14.53
N MET A 161 0.49 -0.90 -14.73
CA MET A 161 1.17 0.39 -14.87
C MET A 161 1.94 0.76 -13.58
N ASN A 162 1.32 0.62 -12.41
CA ASN A 162 1.94 0.92 -11.13
C ASN A 162 3.07 -0.05 -10.78
N LEU A 163 2.93 -1.34 -11.08
CA LEU A 163 3.99 -2.33 -10.93
C LEU A 163 5.19 -2.07 -11.85
N ARG A 164 4.98 -1.50 -13.03
CA ARG A 164 6.07 -1.02 -13.92
C ARG A 164 6.81 0.19 -13.37
N GLY A 165 6.29 0.83 -12.32
CA GLY A 165 6.93 1.99 -11.71
C GLY A 165 6.85 3.24 -12.57
N VAL A 166 5.72 3.50 -13.19
CA VAL A 166 5.44 4.66 -14.08
C VAL A 166 5.41 6.00 -13.31
N ARG A 167 6.26 6.16 -12.30
CA ARG A 167 6.51 7.46 -11.65
C ARG A 167 7.12 8.50 -12.59
N GLU A 168 7.65 8.08 -13.73
CA GLU A 168 8.38 8.94 -14.64
C GLU A 168 7.49 9.85 -15.53
N SER A 169 6.17 9.65 -15.55
CA SER A 169 5.29 10.45 -16.40
C SER A 169 4.28 11.30 -15.66
N GLY A 170 4.73 12.14 -14.72
CA GLY A 170 3.85 13.20 -14.18
C GLY A 170 3.15 14.04 -15.26
N LYS A 171 3.72 14.09 -16.49
CA LYS A 171 3.08 14.68 -17.66
C LYS A 171 1.88 13.86 -18.15
N LEU A 172 1.96 12.52 -18.14
CA LEU A 172 0.87 11.65 -18.56
C LEU A 172 -0.34 11.79 -17.63
N PHE A 173 -0.10 11.96 -16.34
CA PHE A 173 -1.14 12.18 -15.35
C PHE A 173 -1.71 13.61 -15.35
N ALA A 174 -0.94 14.58 -15.83
CA ALA A 174 -1.36 15.96 -15.86
C ALA A 174 -2.41 16.24 -16.96
N VAL A 175 -2.30 15.58 -18.11
CA VAL A 175 -3.18 15.83 -19.26
C VAL A 175 -4.65 15.52 -18.93
N PRO A 176 -5.03 14.32 -18.45
CA PRO A 176 -6.43 14.02 -18.13
C PRO A 176 -7.04 14.98 -17.11
N THR A 177 -6.30 15.31 -16.04
CA THR A 177 -6.81 16.22 -15.01
C THR A 177 -7.06 17.62 -15.56
N TYR A 178 -6.12 18.15 -16.35
CA TYR A 178 -6.33 19.47 -16.95
C TYR A 178 -7.40 19.47 -18.06
N CYS A 179 -7.54 18.38 -18.83
CA CYS A 179 -8.64 18.19 -19.76
C CYS A 179 -9.99 18.18 -19.05
N PHE A 180 -10.11 17.47 -17.94
CA PHE A 180 -11.32 17.45 -17.13
C PHE A 180 -11.65 18.83 -16.57
N VAL A 181 -10.70 19.51 -15.93
CA VAL A 181 -10.91 20.85 -15.40
C VAL A 181 -11.32 21.81 -16.52
N ALA A 182 -10.64 21.80 -17.67
CA ALA A 182 -11.01 22.64 -18.84
C ALA A 182 -12.41 22.29 -19.38
N GLY A 183 -12.75 20.98 -19.45
CA GLY A 183 -14.06 20.52 -19.89
C GLY A 183 -15.18 20.99 -18.97
N VAL A 184 -15.01 20.87 -17.64
CA VAL A 184 -16.01 21.34 -16.67
C VAL A 184 -16.14 22.88 -16.71
N PHE A 185 -15.04 23.63 -16.73
CA PHE A 185 -15.12 25.08 -16.86
C PHE A 185 -15.72 25.50 -18.21
N GLY A 186 -15.46 24.78 -19.30
CA GLY A 186 -16.12 24.95 -20.58
C GLY A 186 -17.62 24.71 -20.51
N LEU A 187 -18.04 23.64 -19.81
CA LEU A 187 -19.45 23.34 -19.54
C LEU A 187 -20.13 24.47 -18.76
N LEU A 188 -19.49 24.96 -17.67
CA LEU A 188 -20.03 26.04 -16.86
C LEU A 188 -20.12 27.35 -17.67
N ALA A 189 -19.07 27.70 -18.39
CA ALA A 189 -19.03 28.93 -19.19
C ALA A 189 -20.08 28.91 -20.30
N TRP A 190 -20.17 27.80 -21.06
CA TRP A 190 -21.13 27.67 -22.14
C TRP A 190 -22.58 27.59 -21.63
N GLY A 191 -22.79 26.92 -20.47
CA GLY A 191 -24.09 26.89 -19.79
C GLY A 191 -24.56 28.29 -19.38
N VAL A 192 -23.66 29.14 -18.85
CA VAL A 192 -23.96 30.54 -18.54
C VAL A 192 -24.25 31.33 -19.82
N VAL A 193 -23.47 31.16 -20.88
CA VAL A 193 -23.71 31.85 -22.16
C VAL A 193 -25.08 31.48 -22.74
N ARG A 194 -25.40 30.20 -22.80
CA ARG A 194 -26.71 29.75 -23.31
C ARG A 194 -27.89 30.20 -22.47
N GLY A 195 -27.80 29.96 -21.12
CA GLY A 195 -28.93 30.22 -20.23
C GLY A 195 -29.13 31.71 -19.90
N VAL A 196 -28.04 32.52 -19.75
CA VAL A 196 -28.13 33.92 -19.33
C VAL A 196 -28.02 34.89 -20.50
N ILE A 197 -27.10 34.65 -21.47
CA ILE A 197 -26.86 35.58 -22.56
C ILE A 197 -27.79 35.32 -23.75
N LEU A 198 -27.97 34.05 -24.16
CA LEU A 198 -28.81 33.68 -25.28
C LEU A 198 -30.27 33.42 -24.87
N GLY A 199 -30.55 33.20 -23.58
CA GLY A 199 -31.89 32.95 -23.06
C GLY A 199 -32.47 31.57 -23.44
N ASP A 200 -31.60 30.62 -23.82
CA ASP A 200 -32.02 29.28 -24.21
C ASP A 200 -32.51 28.48 -22.98
N GLU A 201 -33.69 27.86 -23.10
CA GLU A 201 -34.15 26.89 -22.10
C GLU A 201 -33.42 25.54 -22.33
N MET A 202 -32.41 25.30 -21.52
CA MET A 202 -31.65 24.05 -21.54
C MET A 202 -32.39 23.00 -20.70
N ARG A 203 -32.71 21.85 -21.27
CA ARG A 203 -33.39 20.74 -20.56
C ARG A 203 -32.53 19.50 -20.54
N ALA A 204 -32.41 18.90 -19.38
CA ALA A 204 -31.76 17.60 -19.25
C ALA A 204 -32.62 16.50 -19.87
N PRO A 205 -32.03 15.38 -20.29
CA PRO A 205 -32.82 14.23 -20.82
C PRO A 205 -33.87 13.72 -19.83
N THR A 206 -33.73 13.97 -18.54
CA THR A 206 -34.64 13.57 -17.47
C THR A 206 -35.55 14.70 -16.99
N ALA A 207 -35.51 15.88 -17.62
CA ALA A 207 -36.24 17.08 -17.14
C ALA A 207 -37.76 16.89 -17.03
N ASP A 208 -38.30 16.09 -17.93
CA ASP A 208 -39.76 15.84 -18.03
C ASP A 208 -40.19 14.57 -17.25
N TYR A 209 -39.23 13.88 -16.60
CA TYR A 209 -39.55 12.71 -15.77
C TYR A 209 -40.11 13.15 -14.42
N GLU A 210 -41.06 12.41 -13.90
CA GLU A 210 -41.61 12.62 -12.56
C GLU A 210 -40.92 11.70 -11.56
N ILE A 211 -40.73 12.17 -10.33
CA ILE A 211 -40.18 11.39 -9.24
C ILE A 211 -41.34 10.91 -8.37
N HIS A 212 -41.54 9.59 -8.32
CA HIS A 212 -42.49 9.00 -7.38
C HIS A 212 -41.93 9.14 -5.94
N THR A 213 -42.66 9.90 -5.12
CA THR A 213 -42.25 10.14 -3.75
C THR A 213 -42.82 9.06 -2.84
N GLU A 214 -41.94 8.28 -2.22
CA GLU A 214 -42.35 7.37 -1.15
C GLU A 214 -42.86 8.12 0.10
N GLN A 215 -42.50 9.39 0.26
CA GLN A 215 -42.78 10.20 1.46
C GLN A 215 -43.27 11.60 1.11
N SER A 216 -44.52 11.71 0.66
CA SER A 216 -45.21 13.00 0.56
C SER A 216 -45.65 13.49 1.96
N GLY A 217 -45.17 14.69 2.38
CA GLY A 217 -45.57 15.30 3.65
C GLY A 217 -44.65 14.95 4.81
N LEU A 218 -43.33 15.00 4.60
CA LEU A 218 -42.31 14.83 5.66
C LEU A 218 -42.54 15.84 6.78
N GLY A 219 -42.69 15.38 8.02
CA GLY A 219 -42.63 16.25 9.19
C GLY A 219 -41.25 16.94 9.32
N ALA A 220 -41.19 18.06 10.05
CA ALA A 220 -40.00 18.89 10.17
C ALA A 220 -38.73 18.10 10.59
N PHE A 221 -38.86 17.09 11.45
CA PHE A 221 -37.76 16.24 11.87
C PHE A 221 -37.23 15.34 10.74
N ALA A 222 -38.13 14.72 9.98
CA ALA A 222 -37.75 13.85 8.85
C ALA A 222 -37.11 14.67 7.72
N LEU A 223 -37.60 15.88 7.45
CA LEU A 223 -36.97 16.79 6.50
C LEU A 223 -35.57 17.22 6.96
N ALA A 224 -35.41 17.60 8.23
CA ALA A 224 -34.09 17.94 8.77
C ALA A 224 -33.10 16.76 8.67
N PHE A 225 -33.56 15.54 8.96
CA PHE A 225 -32.76 14.33 8.80
C PHE A 225 -32.35 14.09 7.35
N LEU A 226 -33.27 14.26 6.40
CA LEU A 226 -32.99 14.14 4.96
C LEU A 226 -31.97 15.18 4.49
N LEU A 227 -32.08 16.43 4.94
CA LEU A 227 -31.13 17.50 4.61
C LEU A 227 -29.73 17.20 5.18
N LEU A 228 -29.64 16.67 6.40
CA LEU A 228 -28.39 16.21 6.98
C LEU A 228 -27.79 15.02 6.21
N ARG A 229 -28.63 14.07 5.75
CA ARG A 229 -28.21 12.96 4.90
C ARG A 229 -27.68 13.46 3.55
N ALA A 230 -28.38 14.40 2.92
CA ALA A 230 -27.95 15.00 1.66
C ALA A 230 -26.64 15.80 1.82
N PHE A 231 -26.50 16.57 2.92
CA PHE A 231 -25.26 17.25 3.26
C PHE A 231 -24.11 16.24 3.43
N SER A 232 -24.32 15.17 4.20
CA SER A 232 -23.28 14.14 4.40
C SER A 232 -22.87 13.47 3.10
N SER A 233 -23.83 13.23 2.16
CA SER A 233 -23.54 12.69 0.85
C SER A 233 -22.74 13.65 -0.03
N GLY A 234 -23.08 14.94 0.00
CA GLY A 234 -22.32 16.01 -0.67
C GLY A 234 -20.86 16.14 -0.16
N CYS A 235 -20.63 15.76 1.10
CA CYS A 235 -19.29 15.75 1.70
C CYS A 235 -18.35 14.71 1.04
N ALA A 236 -18.83 13.83 0.17
CA ALA A 236 -17.98 13.00 -0.70
C ALA A 236 -17.03 13.85 -1.58
N ALA A 237 -17.38 15.12 -1.86
CA ALA A 237 -16.49 16.05 -2.54
C ALA A 237 -15.19 16.39 -1.77
N LEU A 238 -15.08 16.03 -0.47
CA LEU A 238 -13.89 16.30 0.36
C LEU A 238 -12.89 15.13 0.35
N THR A 239 -13.25 13.99 -0.20
CA THR A 239 -12.36 12.82 -0.24
C THR A 239 -11.10 13.10 -1.05
N GLY A 240 -9.98 12.50 -0.66
CA GLY A 240 -8.69 12.65 -1.32
C GLY A 240 -7.89 13.91 -0.96
N VAL A 241 -8.42 14.82 -0.14
CA VAL A 241 -7.67 16.02 0.32
C VAL A 241 -6.40 15.63 1.07
N GLU A 242 -6.42 14.51 1.80
CA GLU A 242 -5.28 13.93 2.53
C GLU A 242 -4.14 13.47 1.61
N ALA A 243 -4.42 13.15 0.34
CA ALA A 243 -3.41 12.68 -0.62
C ALA A 243 -2.27 13.69 -0.80
N ILE A 244 -2.57 15.00 -0.78
CA ILE A 244 -1.57 16.06 -0.85
C ILE A 244 -0.72 16.10 0.42
N SER A 245 -1.32 15.85 1.60
CA SER A 245 -0.62 15.80 2.88
C SER A 245 0.35 14.61 2.94
N ASN A 246 -0.10 13.46 2.51
CA ASN A 246 0.73 12.24 2.41
C ASN A 246 1.84 12.39 1.34
N GLY A 247 1.58 13.16 0.29
CA GLY A 247 2.48 13.39 -0.84
C GLY A 247 3.56 14.46 -0.62
N VAL A 248 3.62 15.17 0.52
CA VAL A 248 4.58 16.28 0.77
C VAL A 248 6.04 15.93 0.44
N PRO A 249 6.58 14.74 0.78
CA PRO A 249 7.95 14.38 0.45
C PRO A 249 8.28 14.42 -1.04
N ALA A 250 7.30 14.22 -1.91
CA ALA A 250 7.48 14.19 -3.36
C ALA A 250 7.53 15.59 -4.02
N PHE A 251 7.22 16.66 -3.29
CA PHE A 251 7.28 18.03 -3.82
C PHE A 251 8.71 18.55 -3.88
N ARG A 252 9.00 19.42 -4.88
CA ARG A 252 10.24 20.21 -4.92
C ARG A 252 10.32 21.17 -3.72
N LYS A 253 11.55 21.49 -3.29
CA LYS A 253 11.79 22.49 -2.23
C LYS A 253 11.31 23.90 -2.68
N PRO A 254 10.67 24.67 -1.78
CA PRO A 254 10.27 24.36 -0.39
C PRO A 254 8.98 23.51 -0.34
N LYS A 255 9.10 22.23 0.10
CA LYS A 255 8.06 21.21 -0.01
C LYS A 255 6.72 21.62 0.61
N SER A 256 6.71 21.99 1.88
CA SER A 256 5.49 22.37 2.63
C SER A 256 4.78 23.57 2.04
N LYS A 257 5.54 24.61 1.58
CA LYS A 257 4.96 25.80 0.94
C LYS A 257 4.29 25.43 -0.39
N ASN A 258 4.93 24.57 -1.17
CA ASN A 258 4.41 24.13 -2.45
C ASN A 258 3.15 23.28 -2.27
N ALA A 259 3.15 22.32 -1.33
CA ALA A 259 1.99 21.49 -1.02
C ALA A 259 0.82 22.34 -0.47
N ALA A 260 1.08 23.28 0.45
CA ALA A 260 0.04 24.17 0.98
C ALA A 260 -0.58 25.09 -0.09
N THR A 261 0.19 25.50 -1.11
CA THR A 261 -0.36 26.27 -2.24
C THR A 261 -1.19 25.41 -3.16
N THR A 262 -0.74 24.16 -3.41
CA THR A 262 -1.49 23.18 -4.21
C THR A 262 -2.83 22.82 -3.56
N LEU A 263 -2.87 22.63 -2.23
CA LEU A 263 -4.11 22.46 -1.46
C LEU A 263 -5.10 23.61 -1.65
N ALA A 264 -4.60 24.85 -1.55
CA ALA A 264 -5.48 26.02 -1.72
C ALA A 264 -6.06 26.09 -3.15
N LEU A 265 -5.23 25.87 -4.16
CA LEU A 265 -5.67 25.89 -5.56
C LEU A 265 -6.69 24.79 -5.84
N MET A 266 -6.40 23.58 -5.37
CA MET A 266 -7.30 22.43 -5.47
C MET A 266 -8.66 22.74 -4.83
N GLY A 267 -8.67 23.30 -3.59
CA GLY A 267 -9.90 23.65 -2.90
C GLY A 267 -10.74 24.68 -3.66
N VAL A 268 -10.11 25.72 -4.24
CA VAL A 268 -10.84 26.73 -5.05
C VAL A 268 -11.43 26.10 -6.29
N LEU A 269 -10.66 25.27 -7.02
CA LEU A 269 -11.15 24.59 -8.21
C LEU A 269 -12.32 23.66 -7.90
N ALA A 270 -12.17 22.82 -6.86
CA ALA A 270 -13.21 21.88 -6.45
C ALA A 270 -14.51 22.58 -6.04
N VAL A 271 -14.42 23.65 -5.24
CA VAL A 271 -15.60 24.46 -4.83
C VAL A 271 -16.29 25.07 -6.03
N THR A 272 -15.54 25.70 -6.96
CA THR A 272 -16.13 26.33 -8.13
C THR A 272 -16.83 25.33 -9.03
N MET A 273 -16.20 24.18 -9.26
CA MET A 273 -16.79 23.10 -10.07
C MET A 273 -18.02 22.50 -9.40
N PHE A 274 -17.97 22.21 -8.09
CA PHE A 274 -19.08 21.63 -7.32
C PHE A 274 -20.31 22.54 -7.34
N CYS A 275 -20.15 23.83 -6.99
CA CYS A 275 -21.24 24.80 -7.01
C CYS A 275 -21.79 25.01 -8.42
N GLY A 276 -20.90 25.10 -9.42
CA GLY A 276 -21.30 25.30 -10.81
C GLY A 276 -22.11 24.14 -11.36
N ILE A 277 -21.71 22.88 -11.08
CA ILE A 277 -22.46 21.69 -11.52
C ILE A 277 -23.83 21.64 -10.83
N ILE A 278 -23.95 21.92 -9.52
CA ILE A 278 -25.24 21.98 -8.84
C ILE A 278 -26.13 23.07 -9.44
N ALA A 279 -25.59 24.27 -9.69
CA ALA A 279 -26.34 25.37 -10.28
C ALA A 279 -26.86 25.00 -11.69
N LEU A 280 -26.03 24.41 -12.54
CA LEU A 280 -26.47 23.95 -13.87
C LEU A 280 -27.46 22.79 -13.78
N ALA A 281 -27.28 21.83 -12.87
CA ALA A 281 -28.20 20.72 -12.69
C ALA A 281 -29.63 21.19 -12.33
N LEU A 282 -29.72 22.25 -11.48
CA LEU A 282 -30.99 22.88 -11.16
C LEU A 282 -31.57 23.65 -12.38
N ALA A 283 -30.74 24.43 -13.08
CA ALA A 283 -31.16 25.19 -14.23
C ALA A 283 -31.65 24.32 -15.37
N THR A 284 -31.03 23.15 -15.58
CA THR A 284 -31.41 22.18 -16.63
C THR A 284 -32.45 21.17 -16.16
N LYS A 285 -32.99 21.31 -14.93
CA LYS A 285 -34.04 20.44 -14.36
C LYS A 285 -33.67 18.95 -14.34
N VAL A 286 -32.42 18.61 -14.00
CA VAL A 286 -31.98 17.21 -13.87
C VAL A 286 -32.82 16.48 -12.81
N ARG A 287 -33.28 15.28 -13.13
CA ARG A 287 -34.01 14.38 -12.24
C ARG A 287 -33.20 13.14 -11.97
N MET A 288 -33.11 12.76 -10.70
CA MET A 288 -32.39 11.57 -10.21
C MET A 288 -33.28 10.81 -9.26
N ALA A 289 -33.15 9.49 -9.19
CA ALA A 289 -33.84 8.67 -8.21
C ALA A 289 -32.90 7.60 -7.63
N GLU A 290 -33.10 7.22 -6.35
CA GLU A 290 -32.31 6.20 -5.68
C GLU A 290 -32.55 4.81 -6.31
N ASN A 291 -33.81 4.51 -6.65
CA ASN A 291 -34.23 3.34 -7.43
C ASN A 291 -34.85 3.78 -8.76
N PRO A 292 -34.04 4.09 -9.79
CA PRO A 292 -34.58 4.66 -11.05
C PRO A 292 -35.66 3.79 -11.70
N ALA A 293 -35.54 2.47 -11.57
CA ALA A 293 -36.50 1.51 -12.14
C ALA A 293 -37.93 1.61 -11.58
N LYS A 294 -38.05 2.07 -10.30
CA LYS A 294 -39.34 2.16 -9.59
C LYS A 294 -39.78 3.59 -9.36
N ASP A 295 -38.84 4.47 -8.98
CA ASP A 295 -39.16 5.80 -8.47
C ASP A 295 -39.11 6.88 -9.54
N LEU A 296 -38.56 6.57 -10.73
CA LEU A 296 -38.54 7.47 -11.87
C LEU A 296 -39.68 7.10 -12.84
N LEU A 297 -40.58 8.05 -13.07
CA LEU A 297 -41.70 7.84 -13.96
C LEU A 297 -41.48 8.52 -15.31
N ILE A 298 -41.66 7.78 -16.38
CA ILE A 298 -41.64 8.22 -17.78
C ILE A 298 -43.07 8.12 -18.30
N ASP A 299 -43.67 9.24 -18.65
CA ASP A 299 -45.07 9.32 -19.09
C ASP A 299 -46.05 8.65 -18.11
N GLY A 300 -45.81 8.79 -16.80
CA GLY A 300 -46.63 8.22 -15.72
C GLY A 300 -46.40 6.73 -15.44
N HIS A 301 -45.46 6.08 -16.12
CA HIS A 301 -45.09 4.68 -15.89
C HIS A 301 -43.68 4.54 -15.35
N PRO A 302 -43.41 3.58 -14.41
CA PRO A 302 -42.05 3.34 -13.92
C PRO A 302 -41.10 3.04 -15.08
N ALA A 303 -39.87 3.61 -15.00
CA ALA A 303 -38.86 3.47 -16.05
C ALA A 303 -38.45 2.01 -16.34
N GLY A 304 -38.73 1.09 -15.39
CA GLY A 304 -38.49 -0.34 -15.55
C GLY A 304 -37.03 -0.78 -15.33
N ALA A 305 -36.81 -2.09 -15.20
CA ALA A 305 -35.51 -2.69 -14.84
C ALA A 305 -34.43 -2.50 -15.93
N GLY A 306 -34.79 -2.16 -17.14
CA GLY A 306 -33.84 -1.89 -18.24
C GLY A 306 -33.29 -0.46 -18.28
N TYR A 307 -33.85 0.45 -17.48
CA TYR A 307 -33.40 1.84 -17.47
C TYR A 307 -32.06 2.02 -16.71
N THR A 308 -31.12 2.67 -17.35
CA THR A 308 -29.81 3.01 -16.72
C THR A 308 -29.74 4.53 -16.57
N GLN A 309 -29.64 4.99 -15.31
CA GLN A 309 -29.54 6.40 -14.98
C GLN A 309 -28.13 6.93 -15.25
N ASN A 310 -28.03 7.97 -16.07
CA ASN A 310 -26.76 8.63 -16.33
C ASN A 310 -26.33 9.53 -15.15
N PRO A 311 -25.01 9.68 -14.89
CA PRO A 311 -24.49 10.62 -13.89
C PRO A 311 -24.94 12.05 -14.15
N VAL A 312 -25.10 12.86 -13.09
CA VAL A 312 -25.56 14.26 -13.20
C VAL A 312 -24.70 15.08 -14.14
N ILE A 313 -23.38 14.93 -14.10
CA ILE A 313 -22.47 15.66 -14.99
C ILE A 313 -22.72 15.35 -16.47
N SER A 314 -23.04 14.08 -16.79
CA SER A 314 -23.37 13.65 -18.16
C SER A 314 -24.72 14.21 -18.60
N GLN A 315 -25.74 14.22 -17.72
CA GLN A 315 -27.06 14.81 -18.02
C GLN A 315 -26.97 16.32 -18.25
N VAL A 316 -26.21 17.04 -17.41
CA VAL A 316 -25.95 18.48 -17.58
C VAL A 316 -25.19 18.74 -18.89
N ALA A 317 -24.21 17.88 -19.23
CA ALA A 317 -23.46 18.01 -20.48
C ALA A 317 -24.36 17.78 -21.70
N ALA A 318 -25.27 16.81 -21.65
CA ALA A 318 -26.25 16.57 -22.72
C ALA A 318 -27.19 17.78 -22.90
N ALA A 319 -27.64 18.40 -21.79
CA ALA A 319 -28.48 19.61 -21.85
C ALA A 319 -27.74 20.82 -22.44
N VAL A 320 -26.48 21.02 -22.07
CA VAL A 320 -25.70 22.21 -22.43
C VAL A 320 -25.07 22.10 -23.82
N PHE A 321 -24.49 20.95 -24.15
CA PHE A 321 -23.80 20.71 -25.42
C PHE A 321 -24.62 19.99 -26.46
N GLY A 322 -25.72 19.31 -26.07
CA GLY A 322 -26.46 18.36 -26.88
C GLY A 322 -25.90 16.94 -26.72
N ASP A 323 -26.81 15.97 -26.71
CA ASP A 323 -26.48 14.56 -26.60
C ASP A 323 -25.68 14.06 -27.81
N GLY A 324 -24.70 13.20 -27.60
CA GLY A 324 -23.85 12.62 -28.65
C GLY A 324 -22.92 13.61 -29.37
N THR A 325 -22.92 14.89 -29.00
CA THR A 325 -22.01 15.90 -29.61
C THR A 325 -20.54 15.70 -29.20
N LEU A 326 -19.62 16.22 -30.01
CA LEU A 326 -18.17 16.11 -29.71
C LEU A 326 -17.78 16.69 -28.33
N PRO A 327 -18.28 17.86 -27.87
CA PRO A 327 -18.03 18.36 -26.52
C PRO A 327 -18.59 17.46 -25.42
N PHE A 328 -19.75 16.82 -25.62
CA PHE A 328 -20.31 15.85 -24.71
C PHE A 328 -19.40 14.63 -24.58
N VAL A 329 -19.02 13.99 -25.68
CA VAL A 329 -18.11 12.83 -25.69
C VAL A 329 -16.75 13.18 -25.09
N TYR A 330 -16.21 14.36 -25.40
CA TYR A 330 -14.99 14.86 -24.79
C TYR A 330 -15.08 14.93 -23.26
N LEU A 331 -16.18 15.51 -22.73
CA LEU A 331 -16.35 15.66 -21.29
C LEU A 331 -16.55 14.29 -20.60
N ALA A 332 -17.34 13.39 -21.20
CA ALA A 332 -17.53 12.04 -20.70
C ALA A 332 -16.19 11.28 -20.62
N ALA A 333 -15.39 11.32 -21.69
CA ALA A 333 -14.08 10.69 -21.73
C ALA A 333 -13.10 11.35 -20.74
N ALA A 334 -13.06 12.68 -20.62
CA ALA A 334 -12.20 13.40 -19.69
C ALA A 334 -12.58 13.09 -18.23
N THR A 335 -13.90 12.98 -17.95
CA THR A 335 -14.41 12.60 -16.61
C THR A 335 -14.03 11.16 -16.27
N ALA A 336 -14.21 10.21 -17.18
CA ALA A 336 -13.79 8.83 -16.96
C ALA A 336 -12.28 8.73 -16.72
N LEU A 337 -11.47 9.40 -17.52
CA LEU A 337 -10.01 9.39 -17.39
C LEU A 337 -9.53 10.00 -16.08
N VAL A 338 -10.11 11.11 -15.61
CA VAL A 338 -9.73 11.71 -14.32
C VAL A 338 -10.14 10.81 -13.15
N LEU A 339 -11.28 10.12 -13.24
CA LEU A 339 -11.74 9.15 -12.24
C LEU A 339 -10.80 7.93 -12.19
N PHE A 340 -10.38 7.37 -13.33
CA PHE A 340 -9.36 6.32 -13.36
C PHE A 340 -8.03 6.80 -12.79
N LEU A 341 -7.71 8.08 -13.01
CA LEU A 341 -6.50 8.68 -12.45
C LEU A 341 -6.62 8.93 -10.93
N ALA A 342 -7.82 9.21 -10.44
CA ALA A 342 -8.08 9.31 -8.99
C ALA A 342 -7.79 7.99 -8.28
N ALA A 343 -8.20 6.86 -8.85
CA ALA A 343 -7.85 5.55 -8.32
C ALA A 343 -6.32 5.38 -8.18
N ASN A 344 -5.52 5.97 -9.07
CA ASN A 344 -4.06 5.89 -9.00
C ASN A 344 -3.45 6.61 -7.78
N THR A 345 -4.15 7.57 -7.17
CA THR A 345 -3.68 8.19 -5.90
C THR A 345 -3.63 7.15 -4.79
N ALA A 346 -4.61 6.26 -4.71
CA ALA A 346 -4.64 5.15 -3.77
C ALA A 346 -3.52 4.12 -4.04
N TYR A 347 -3.15 3.87 -5.29
CA TYR A 347 -1.99 3.03 -5.64
C TYR A 347 -0.65 3.61 -5.18
N ASN A 348 -0.58 4.90 -4.89
CA ASN A 348 0.57 5.53 -4.24
C ASN A 348 0.39 5.58 -2.71
N GLY A 349 -0.79 5.94 -2.21
CA GLY A 349 -1.10 6.14 -0.80
C GLY A 349 -1.06 4.86 0.02
N PHE A 350 -1.81 3.83 -0.40
CA PHE A 350 -1.91 2.56 0.30
C PHE A 350 -0.56 1.86 0.50
N PRO A 351 0.29 1.67 -0.53
CA PRO A 351 1.58 1.03 -0.34
C PRO A 351 2.56 1.89 0.47
N LEU A 352 2.46 3.22 0.41
CA LEU A 352 3.28 4.12 1.21
C LEU A 352 2.92 4.02 2.69
N LEU A 353 1.63 4.11 3.03
CA LEU A 353 1.13 3.93 4.40
C LEU A 353 1.46 2.52 4.90
N GLY A 354 1.23 1.48 4.09
CA GLY A 354 1.60 0.11 4.40
C GLY A 354 3.09 -0.06 4.70
N SER A 355 3.96 0.66 3.97
CA SER A 355 5.40 0.69 4.21
C SER A 355 5.76 1.35 5.55
N ILE A 356 5.10 2.46 5.92
CA ILE A 356 5.29 3.14 7.21
C ILE A 356 4.85 2.22 8.36
N LEU A 357 3.66 1.62 8.24
CA LEU A 357 3.14 0.67 9.24
C LEU A 357 4.02 -0.58 9.39
N ALA A 358 4.64 -1.05 8.30
CA ALA A 358 5.58 -2.16 8.35
C ALA A 358 6.91 -1.77 9.04
N GLN A 359 7.40 -0.52 8.90
CA GLN A 359 8.51 0.01 9.67
C GLN A 359 8.17 0.08 11.16
N ASP A 360 6.96 0.51 11.49
CA ASP A 360 6.45 0.57 12.86
C ASP A 360 6.04 -0.81 13.42
N ARG A 361 6.31 -1.90 12.70
CA ARG A 361 6.01 -3.31 13.06
C ARG A 361 4.52 -3.65 13.18
N TYR A 362 3.62 -2.88 12.55
CA TYR A 362 2.18 -3.16 12.52
C TYR A 362 1.75 -4.00 11.32
N LEU A 363 2.57 -4.05 10.27
CA LEU A 363 2.33 -4.87 9.08
C LEU A 363 3.57 -5.71 8.74
N PRO A 364 3.42 -6.77 7.92
CA PRO A 364 4.55 -7.61 7.51
C PRO A 364 5.65 -6.80 6.83
N ARG A 365 6.91 -7.09 7.15
CA ARG A 365 8.10 -6.39 6.59
C ARG A 365 8.16 -6.43 5.06
N GLN A 366 7.52 -7.42 4.43
CA GLN A 366 7.42 -7.54 2.97
C GLN A 366 6.71 -6.34 2.30
N LEU A 367 5.85 -5.61 3.04
CA LEU A 367 5.21 -4.39 2.54
C LEU A 367 6.15 -3.18 2.52
N HIS A 368 7.23 -3.22 3.30
CA HIS A 368 8.29 -2.20 3.26
C HIS A 368 9.33 -2.46 2.19
N THR A 369 9.49 -3.70 1.72
CA THR A 369 10.47 -4.05 0.69
C THR A 369 10.02 -3.56 -0.68
N ARG A 370 10.93 -2.85 -1.38
CA ARG A 370 10.68 -2.41 -2.75
C ARG A 370 11.07 -3.50 -3.73
N GLY A 371 10.23 -3.75 -4.70
CA GLY A 371 10.50 -4.70 -5.79
C GLY A 371 11.53 -4.18 -6.80
N ASP A 372 11.75 -4.94 -7.87
CA ASP A 372 12.75 -4.66 -8.92
C ASP A 372 12.61 -3.29 -9.59
N ARG A 373 11.42 -2.71 -9.56
CA ARG A 373 11.09 -1.39 -10.14
C ARG A 373 11.04 -0.28 -9.10
N LEU A 374 11.57 -0.51 -7.90
CA LEU A 374 11.58 0.41 -6.76
C LEU A 374 10.17 0.80 -6.26
N THR A 375 9.16 0.00 -6.60
CA THR A 375 7.77 0.13 -6.13
C THR A 375 7.48 -0.85 -5.00
N PHE A 376 6.51 -0.55 -4.16
CA PHE A 376 6.02 -1.45 -3.11
C PHE A 376 5.04 -2.48 -3.70
N SER A 377 5.55 -3.42 -4.50
CA SER A 377 4.76 -4.34 -5.33
C SER A 377 3.70 -5.12 -4.54
N ASN A 378 4.04 -5.58 -3.32
CA ASN A 378 3.10 -6.36 -2.48
C ASN A 378 1.90 -5.52 -2.04
N GLY A 379 2.12 -4.24 -1.69
CA GLY A 379 1.04 -3.32 -1.35
C GLY A 379 0.14 -3.01 -2.55
N ILE A 380 0.71 -2.85 -3.75
CA ILE A 380 -0.04 -2.62 -4.99
C ILE A 380 -0.96 -3.81 -5.31
N VAL A 381 -0.44 -5.04 -5.22
CA VAL A 381 -1.22 -6.26 -5.51
C VAL A 381 -2.33 -6.48 -4.48
N LEU A 382 -2.03 -6.23 -3.19
CA LEU A 382 -3.03 -6.34 -2.12
C LEU A 382 -4.19 -5.36 -2.32
N LEU A 383 -3.89 -4.09 -2.61
CA LEU A 383 -4.87 -3.05 -2.92
C LEU A 383 -5.75 -3.45 -4.10
N ALA A 384 -5.12 -3.87 -5.20
CA ALA A 384 -5.82 -4.27 -6.42
C ALA A 384 -6.76 -5.45 -6.19
N GLY A 385 -6.28 -6.48 -5.48
CA GLY A 385 -7.09 -7.66 -5.15
C GLY A 385 -8.32 -7.30 -4.32
N ALA A 386 -8.15 -6.46 -3.29
CA ALA A 386 -9.25 -6.00 -2.46
C ALA A 386 -10.26 -5.15 -3.25
N ALA A 387 -9.79 -4.25 -4.12
CA ALA A 387 -10.64 -3.42 -4.96
C ALA A 387 -11.43 -4.25 -5.99
N VAL A 388 -10.80 -5.26 -6.61
CA VAL A 388 -11.49 -6.18 -7.54
C VAL A 388 -12.61 -6.93 -6.82
N ILE A 389 -12.35 -7.44 -5.60
CA ILE A 389 -13.38 -8.13 -4.80
C ILE A 389 -14.59 -7.20 -4.57
N LEU A 390 -14.35 -5.95 -4.16
CA LEU A 390 -15.43 -4.99 -3.94
C LEU A 390 -16.20 -4.68 -5.23
N VAL A 391 -15.51 -4.41 -6.33
CA VAL A 391 -16.14 -4.11 -7.62
C VAL A 391 -17.00 -5.29 -8.11
N VAL A 392 -16.54 -6.51 -7.96
CA VAL A 392 -17.29 -7.72 -8.36
C VAL A 392 -18.49 -7.93 -7.44
N VAL A 393 -18.33 -7.83 -6.12
CA VAL A 393 -19.40 -8.04 -5.14
C VAL A 393 -20.54 -7.01 -5.32
N TYR A 394 -20.17 -5.75 -5.58
CA TYR A 394 -21.15 -4.65 -5.76
C TYR A 394 -21.56 -4.41 -7.21
N GLY A 395 -21.11 -5.25 -8.18
CA GLY A 395 -21.49 -5.15 -9.59
C GLY A 395 -21.06 -3.86 -10.28
N ALA A 396 -19.95 -3.24 -9.81
CA ALA A 396 -19.45 -1.94 -10.26
C ALA A 396 -20.52 -0.81 -10.15
N ASP A 397 -21.42 -0.88 -9.17
CA ASP A 397 -22.40 0.16 -8.87
C ASP A 397 -21.74 1.25 -8.01
N SER A 398 -21.52 2.43 -8.58
CA SER A 398 -20.84 3.53 -7.90
C SER A 398 -21.62 4.05 -6.70
N THR A 399 -22.94 4.14 -6.80
CA THR A 399 -23.82 4.64 -5.74
C THR A 399 -23.73 3.77 -4.50
N ARG A 400 -23.77 2.44 -4.64
CA ARG A 400 -23.59 1.51 -3.52
C ARG A 400 -22.20 1.59 -2.90
N LEU A 401 -21.16 1.71 -3.72
CA LEU A 401 -19.78 1.83 -3.25
C LEU A 401 -19.54 3.15 -2.51
N ILE A 402 -20.13 4.27 -2.96
CA ILE A 402 -20.03 5.58 -2.30
C ILE A 402 -20.65 5.56 -0.90
N GLN A 403 -21.68 4.73 -0.66
CA GLN A 403 -22.28 4.60 0.69
C GLN A 403 -21.27 4.05 1.72
N LEU A 404 -20.30 3.23 1.29
CA LEU A 404 -19.27 2.66 2.16
C LEU A 404 -18.12 3.65 2.41
N TYR A 405 -17.84 4.53 1.44
CA TYR A 405 -16.60 5.26 1.31
C TYR A 405 -16.38 6.35 2.38
N ILE A 406 -17.43 7.08 2.75
CA ILE A 406 -17.32 8.35 3.49
C ILE A 406 -16.88 8.16 4.96
N VAL A 407 -17.17 7.01 5.60
CA VAL A 407 -16.89 6.78 7.04
C VAL A 407 -15.41 6.86 7.37
N GLY A 408 -14.56 6.16 6.60
CA GLY A 408 -13.10 6.11 6.83
C GLY A 408 -12.46 7.49 6.78
N VAL A 409 -12.83 8.27 5.75
CA VAL A 409 -12.33 9.64 5.55
C VAL A 409 -12.64 10.53 6.75
N PHE A 410 -13.90 10.53 7.23
CA PHE A 410 -14.28 11.41 8.35
C PHE A 410 -13.73 10.95 9.70
N VAL A 411 -13.48 9.65 9.91
CA VAL A 411 -12.73 9.16 11.07
C VAL A 411 -11.29 9.72 11.04
N SER A 412 -10.64 9.65 9.91
CA SER A 412 -9.28 10.17 9.71
C SER A 412 -9.22 11.68 9.93
N PHE A 413 -10.10 12.43 9.27
CA PHE A 413 -10.17 13.90 9.38
C PHE A 413 -10.43 14.34 10.81
N THR A 414 -11.40 13.75 11.49
CA THR A 414 -11.75 14.13 12.86
C THR A 414 -10.60 13.90 13.83
N LEU A 415 -9.96 12.72 13.78
CA LEU A 415 -8.82 12.41 14.64
C LEU A 415 -7.60 13.27 14.30
N SER A 416 -7.34 13.55 13.02
CA SER A 416 -6.30 14.48 12.61
C SER A 416 -6.52 15.88 13.14
N GLN A 417 -7.74 16.42 13.03
CA GLN A 417 -8.11 17.75 13.55
C GLN A 417 -7.94 17.82 15.07
N ILE A 418 -8.42 16.82 15.81
CA ILE A 418 -8.24 16.73 17.27
C ILE A 418 -6.74 16.65 17.61
N GLY A 419 -5.97 15.88 16.85
CA GLY A 419 -4.52 15.79 16.98
C GLY A 419 -3.85 17.15 16.82
N MET A 420 -4.26 17.93 15.80
CA MET A 420 -3.74 19.29 15.59
C MET A 420 -4.13 20.27 16.69
N VAL A 421 -5.32 20.16 17.24
CA VAL A 421 -5.71 20.98 18.42
C VAL A 421 -4.75 20.71 19.59
N ARG A 422 -4.44 19.42 19.87
CA ARG A 422 -3.46 19.06 20.90
C ARG A 422 -2.05 19.54 20.56
N HIS A 423 -1.65 19.47 19.29
CA HIS A 423 -0.38 20.01 18.81
C HIS A 423 -0.25 21.50 19.14
N TRP A 424 -1.25 22.31 18.79
CA TRP A 424 -1.24 23.75 19.08
C TRP A 424 -1.30 24.05 20.57
N ASN A 425 -2.06 23.28 21.38
CA ASN A 425 -2.08 23.43 22.82
C ASN A 425 -0.70 23.20 23.45
N ARG A 426 0.03 22.18 22.98
CA ARG A 426 1.39 21.87 23.45
C ARG A 426 2.36 23.02 23.12
N LEU A 427 2.32 23.54 21.88
CA LEU A 427 3.19 24.63 21.47
C LEU A 427 2.86 25.96 22.17
N LEU A 428 1.58 26.26 22.41
CA LEU A 428 1.14 27.46 23.16
C LEU A 428 1.65 27.47 24.61
N GLY A 429 1.91 26.27 25.19
CA GLY A 429 2.50 26.15 26.52
C GLY A 429 3.97 26.57 26.62
N THR A 430 4.70 26.55 25.48
CA THR A 430 6.14 26.83 25.42
C THR A 430 6.48 28.16 24.72
N GLU A 431 5.59 28.68 23.88
CA GLU A 431 5.84 29.91 23.11
C GLU A 431 5.57 31.17 23.93
N THR A 432 6.51 32.10 23.94
CA THR A 432 6.44 33.37 24.67
C THR A 432 6.17 34.59 23.76
N ASP A 433 6.47 34.48 22.46
CA ASP A 433 6.22 35.58 21.51
C ASP A 433 4.72 35.78 21.26
N SER A 434 4.20 36.98 21.62
CA SER A 434 2.80 37.35 21.48
C SER A 434 2.27 37.20 20.04
N ALA A 435 3.04 37.64 19.03
CA ALA A 435 2.63 37.57 17.64
C ALA A 435 2.54 36.13 17.13
N ARG A 436 3.42 35.24 17.59
CA ARG A 436 3.37 33.81 17.29
C ARG A 436 2.23 33.12 18.01
N ARG A 437 2.02 33.44 19.29
CA ARG A 437 0.87 32.95 20.09
C ARG A 437 -0.46 33.28 19.43
N HIS A 438 -0.65 34.51 18.95
CA HIS A 438 -1.89 34.90 18.26
C HIS A 438 -2.11 34.04 16.99
N ARG A 439 -1.08 33.81 16.18
CA ARG A 439 -1.19 32.91 15.02
C ARG A 439 -1.53 31.48 15.43
N MET A 440 -0.92 30.95 16.49
CA MET A 440 -1.21 29.59 17.00
C MET A 440 -2.65 29.50 17.54
N HIS A 441 -3.17 30.50 18.23
CA HIS A 441 -4.58 30.56 18.66
C HIS A 441 -5.55 30.52 17.48
N ARG A 442 -5.27 31.28 16.41
CA ARG A 442 -6.06 31.22 15.16
C ARG A 442 -6.01 29.83 14.53
N SER A 443 -4.84 29.24 14.48
CA SER A 443 -4.65 27.89 13.95
C SER A 443 -5.40 26.85 14.77
N ARG A 444 -5.34 26.94 16.10
CA ARG A 444 -6.10 26.09 17.01
C ARG A 444 -7.60 26.23 16.77
N ALA A 445 -8.12 27.48 16.67
CA ALA A 445 -9.53 27.73 16.42
C ALA A 445 -10.01 27.07 15.09
N ILE A 446 -9.25 27.19 14.00
CA ILE A 446 -9.57 26.54 12.72
C ILE A 446 -9.67 25.03 12.89
N ASN A 447 -8.69 24.39 13.57
CA ASN A 447 -8.72 22.94 13.78
C ASN A 447 -9.83 22.51 14.75
N THR A 448 -10.17 23.32 15.78
CA THR A 448 -11.30 23.03 16.67
C THR A 448 -12.63 23.07 15.91
N PHE A 449 -12.83 24.12 15.10
CA PHE A 449 -13.99 24.24 14.23
C PHE A 449 -14.05 23.05 13.24
N GLY A 450 -12.91 22.70 12.62
CA GLY A 450 -12.80 21.53 11.75
C GLY A 450 -13.15 20.22 12.46
N ALA A 451 -12.63 19.99 13.66
CA ALA A 451 -12.92 18.78 14.45
C ALA A 451 -14.41 18.66 14.79
N PHE A 452 -15.05 19.79 15.13
CA PHE A 452 -16.49 19.82 15.40
C PHE A 452 -17.31 19.43 14.16
N PHE A 453 -17.05 20.07 13.02
CA PHE A 453 -17.82 19.81 11.80
C PHE A 453 -17.53 18.44 11.19
N THR A 454 -16.27 18.01 11.15
CA THR A 454 -15.93 16.65 10.65
C THR A 454 -16.49 15.58 11.58
N GLY A 455 -16.49 15.81 12.90
CA GLY A 455 -17.13 14.93 13.89
C GLY A 455 -18.65 14.89 13.75
N LEU A 456 -19.28 16.03 13.52
CA LEU A 456 -20.73 16.10 13.25
C LEU A 456 -21.10 15.30 11.99
N VAL A 457 -20.35 15.49 10.89
CA VAL A 457 -20.58 14.73 9.66
C VAL A 457 -20.37 13.24 9.90
N LEU A 458 -19.32 12.85 10.64
CA LEU A 458 -19.08 11.45 11.01
C LEU A 458 -20.29 10.82 11.72
N VAL A 459 -20.85 11.52 12.70
CA VAL A 459 -22.06 11.06 13.41
C VAL A 459 -23.25 10.94 12.46
N VAL A 460 -23.47 11.96 11.63
CA VAL A 460 -24.55 11.95 10.65
C VAL A 460 -24.39 10.78 9.67
N VAL A 461 -23.19 10.57 9.13
CA VAL A 461 -22.89 9.44 8.21
C VAL A 461 -23.14 8.10 8.90
N LEU A 462 -22.68 7.93 10.14
CA LEU A 462 -22.89 6.68 10.88
C LEU A 462 -24.36 6.40 11.12
N VAL A 463 -25.16 7.42 11.45
CA VAL A 463 -26.59 7.24 11.70
C VAL A 463 -27.38 7.02 10.40
N THR A 464 -27.07 7.76 9.34
CA THR A 464 -27.89 7.76 8.12
C THR A 464 -27.50 6.67 7.12
N LYS A 465 -26.22 6.27 7.08
CA LYS A 465 -25.71 5.30 6.09
C LYS A 465 -25.40 3.93 6.68
N PHE A 466 -25.57 3.72 7.99
CA PHE A 466 -25.28 2.44 8.62
C PHE A 466 -26.07 1.29 7.96
N SER A 467 -27.39 1.46 7.80
CA SER A 467 -28.28 0.49 7.15
C SER A 467 -28.02 0.32 5.65
N HIS A 468 -27.38 1.30 5.01
CA HIS A 468 -27.06 1.28 3.57
C HIS A 468 -25.65 0.77 3.24
N GLY A 469 -24.98 0.13 4.21
CA GLY A 469 -23.70 -0.55 3.98
C GLY A 469 -22.49 0.06 4.69
N ALA A 470 -22.58 1.23 5.33
CA ALA A 470 -21.44 1.85 6.03
C ALA A 470 -20.85 0.98 7.16
N TRP A 471 -21.62 0.02 7.71
CA TRP A 471 -21.15 -0.97 8.67
C TRP A 471 -20.01 -1.86 8.10
N VAL A 472 -19.99 -2.11 6.78
CA VAL A 472 -18.93 -2.91 6.12
C VAL A 472 -17.57 -2.22 6.29
N SER A 473 -17.52 -0.90 6.12
CA SER A 473 -16.29 -0.13 6.33
C SER A 473 -15.84 -0.16 7.78
N LEU A 474 -16.77 -0.10 8.74
CA LEU A 474 -16.45 -0.24 10.18
C LEU A 474 -15.87 -1.62 10.49
N VAL A 475 -16.45 -2.67 9.93
CA VAL A 475 -15.92 -4.05 10.07
C VAL A 475 -14.53 -4.16 9.43
N GLY A 476 -14.34 -3.58 8.23
CA GLY A 476 -13.04 -3.52 7.58
C GLY A 476 -11.98 -2.79 8.43
N MET A 477 -12.34 -1.65 9.00
CA MET A 477 -11.48 -0.89 9.92
C MET A 477 -11.14 -1.70 11.19
N ALA A 478 -12.13 -2.36 11.80
CA ALA A 478 -11.93 -3.19 12.98
C ALA A 478 -11.01 -4.39 12.66
N LEU A 479 -11.18 -5.01 11.50
CA LEU A 479 -10.34 -6.11 11.03
C LEU A 479 -8.89 -5.64 10.84
N PHE A 480 -8.65 -4.55 10.12
CA PHE A 480 -7.30 -4.01 9.96
C PHE A 480 -6.67 -3.64 11.31
N TYR A 481 -7.43 -3.00 12.20
CA TYR A 481 -6.96 -2.66 13.54
C TYR A 481 -6.55 -3.91 14.34
N ALA A 482 -7.38 -4.97 14.32
CA ALA A 482 -7.10 -6.22 14.99
C ALA A 482 -5.87 -6.92 14.42
N VAL A 483 -5.77 -7.00 13.09
CA VAL A 483 -4.61 -7.59 12.39
C VAL A 483 -3.32 -6.83 12.71
N MET A 484 -3.33 -5.50 12.63
CA MET A 484 -2.17 -4.67 12.98
C MET A 484 -1.73 -4.87 14.43
N THR A 485 -2.69 -4.94 15.36
CA THR A 485 -2.39 -5.17 16.78
C THR A 485 -1.83 -6.57 17.02
N ALA A 486 -2.37 -7.59 16.36
CA ALA A 486 -1.89 -8.97 16.46
C ALA A 486 -0.47 -9.13 15.93
N ILE A 487 -0.20 -8.55 14.74
CA ILE A 487 1.15 -8.54 14.13
C ILE A 487 2.15 -7.86 15.06
N ARG A 488 1.78 -6.72 15.62
CA ARG A 488 2.66 -5.98 16.55
C ARG A 488 2.99 -6.81 17.79
N ARG A 489 1.98 -7.43 18.42
CA ARG A 489 2.18 -8.30 19.58
C ARG A 489 3.11 -9.47 19.26
N HIS A 490 2.93 -10.08 18.09
CA HIS A 490 3.82 -11.15 17.63
C HIS A 490 5.26 -10.67 17.46
N TYR A 491 5.48 -9.54 16.78
CA TYR A 491 6.84 -9.01 16.60
C TYR A 491 7.50 -8.58 17.91
N ASP A 492 6.73 -8.02 18.85
CA ASP A 492 7.26 -7.61 20.15
C ASP A 492 7.65 -8.86 20.99
N GLY A 493 6.81 -9.92 21.00
CA GLY A 493 7.14 -11.20 21.65
C GLY A 493 8.37 -11.87 21.04
N VAL A 494 8.42 -11.99 19.71
CA VAL A 494 9.63 -12.52 19.02
C VAL A 494 10.87 -11.68 19.32
N SER A 495 10.72 -10.35 19.43
CA SER A 495 11.87 -9.47 19.76
C SER A 495 12.37 -9.65 21.19
N GLU A 496 11.48 -9.97 22.14
CA GLU A 496 11.84 -10.33 23.53
C GLU A 496 12.55 -11.67 23.57
N GLU A 497 12.00 -12.69 22.92
CA GLU A 497 12.59 -14.04 22.88
C GLU A 497 13.98 -14.05 22.18
N LEU A 498 14.18 -13.18 21.20
CA LEU A 498 15.45 -13.07 20.47
C LEU A 498 16.44 -12.09 21.13
N ALA A 499 16.06 -11.43 22.21
CA ALA A 499 16.98 -10.55 22.93
C ALA A 499 18.10 -11.38 23.59
N ALA A 500 19.33 -11.16 23.18
CA ALA A 500 20.49 -11.81 23.82
C ALA A 500 20.65 -11.25 25.24
N GLU A 501 20.41 -12.08 26.25
CA GLU A 501 20.60 -11.70 27.66
C GLU A 501 22.07 -11.48 27.96
N ASP A 502 22.96 -12.33 27.42
CA ASP A 502 24.43 -12.21 27.59
C ASP A 502 25.16 -12.42 26.26
N PRO A 503 25.77 -11.37 25.68
CA PRO A 503 26.61 -11.50 24.49
C PRO A 503 27.85 -12.43 24.68
N THR A 504 28.16 -12.78 25.91
CA THR A 504 29.29 -13.69 26.19
C THR A 504 28.98 -15.16 25.91
N GLU A 505 27.68 -15.52 25.78
CA GLU A 505 27.26 -16.86 25.32
C GLU A 505 27.88 -17.26 23.97
N ALA A 506 28.15 -16.29 23.10
CA ALA A 506 28.85 -16.53 21.83
C ALA A 506 30.29 -17.06 21.99
N LYS A 507 30.86 -16.98 23.21
CA LYS A 507 32.18 -17.51 23.53
C LYS A 507 32.12 -18.94 24.05
N LEU A 508 30.92 -19.42 24.45
CA LEU A 508 30.75 -20.79 24.92
C LEU A 508 30.85 -21.74 23.72
N ARG A 509 31.68 -22.78 23.87
CA ARG A 509 31.75 -23.86 22.90
C ARG A 509 30.76 -24.95 23.27
N PRO A 510 30.08 -25.59 22.28
CA PRO A 510 29.35 -26.80 22.57
C PRO A 510 30.24 -27.86 23.18
N SER A 511 29.69 -28.75 24.00
CA SER A 511 30.46 -29.79 24.72
C SER A 511 31.09 -30.77 23.73
N ARG A 512 30.28 -31.28 22.78
CA ARG A 512 30.71 -32.16 21.71
C ARG A 512 29.92 -31.88 20.43
N VAL A 513 30.50 -32.22 19.30
CA VAL A 513 29.86 -32.15 17.99
C VAL A 513 29.76 -33.54 17.38
N HIS A 514 28.54 -34.05 17.29
CA HIS A 514 28.26 -35.31 16.63
C HIS A 514 27.89 -35.01 15.16
N SER A 515 28.72 -35.48 14.22
CA SER A 515 28.46 -35.28 12.81
C SER A 515 28.07 -36.60 12.13
N PHE A 516 27.05 -36.59 11.33
CA PHE A 516 26.79 -37.71 10.46
C PHE A 516 26.37 -37.29 9.04
N VAL A 517 26.71 -38.13 8.09
CA VAL A 517 26.42 -37.93 6.67
C VAL A 517 25.37 -38.94 6.25
N LEU A 518 24.27 -38.45 5.71
CA LEU A 518 23.22 -39.34 5.15
C LEU A 518 23.73 -39.96 3.84
N VAL A 519 23.66 -41.30 3.77
CA VAL A 519 24.13 -42.07 2.64
C VAL A 519 22.99 -42.94 2.10
N SER A 520 22.73 -42.84 0.81
CA SER A 520 21.85 -43.80 0.10
C SER A 520 22.61 -44.71 -0.84
N LYS A 521 23.71 -44.23 -1.43
CA LYS A 521 24.60 -44.95 -2.35
C LYS A 521 26.00 -44.32 -2.32
N ILE A 522 27.03 -45.08 -2.66
CA ILE A 522 28.38 -44.54 -2.80
C ILE A 522 28.51 -43.89 -4.17
N HIS A 523 28.36 -42.57 -4.19
CA HIS A 523 28.45 -41.75 -5.40
C HIS A 523 29.12 -40.39 -5.12
N LYS A 524 29.47 -39.65 -6.18
CA LYS A 524 30.20 -38.38 -6.08
C LYS A 524 29.64 -37.39 -5.04
N PRO A 525 28.32 -37.16 -4.93
CA PRO A 525 27.75 -36.33 -3.85
C PRO A 525 28.03 -36.81 -2.43
N THR A 526 27.90 -38.13 -2.20
CA THR A 526 28.21 -38.77 -0.90
C THR A 526 29.68 -38.57 -0.53
N LEU A 527 30.61 -38.93 -1.44
CA LEU A 527 32.04 -38.74 -1.18
C LEU A 527 32.44 -37.30 -0.93
N ARG A 528 31.78 -36.32 -1.59
CA ARG A 528 31.97 -34.90 -1.30
C ARG A 528 31.47 -34.53 0.11
N ALA A 529 30.30 -35.03 0.50
CA ALA A 529 29.74 -34.76 1.81
C ALA A 529 30.63 -35.34 2.92
N LEU A 530 31.12 -36.55 2.78
CA LEU A 530 32.07 -37.18 3.71
C LEU A 530 33.34 -36.35 3.85
N ARG A 531 33.92 -35.86 2.74
CA ARG A 531 35.09 -34.98 2.75
C ARG A 531 34.80 -33.67 3.54
N TYR A 532 33.66 -33.06 3.36
CA TYR A 532 33.29 -31.82 4.03
C TYR A 532 32.99 -32.05 5.50
N ALA A 533 32.36 -33.20 5.84
CA ALA A 533 32.14 -33.56 7.24
C ALA A 533 33.46 -33.79 7.99
N LYS A 534 34.47 -34.43 7.38
CA LYS A 534 35.85 -34.57 7.97
C LYS A 534 36.53 -33.23 8.26
N LEU A 535 36.25 -32.16 7.49
CA LEU A 535 36.83 -30.84 7.72
C LEU A 535 36.35 -30.20 9.00
N LEU A 536 35.17 -30.52 9.52
CA LEU A 536 34.68 -29.98 10.78
C LEU A 536 35.41 -30.51 12.02
N ARG A 537 36.17 -31.59 11.89
CA ARG A 537 36.84 -32.24 13.03
C ARG A 537 35.89 -32.47 14.20
N ALA A 538 34.71 -32.99 13.90
CA ALA A 538 33.71 -33.32 14.90
C ALA A 538 34.28 -34.41 15.86
N ASP A 539 33.76 -34.44 17.09
CA ASP A 539 34.14 -35.45 18.10
C ASP A 539 33.74 -36.88 17.66
N THR A 540 32.60 -36.98 16.97
CA THR A 540 32.19 -38.22 16.31
C THR A 540 31.76 -37.96 14.89
N LEU A 541 32.17 -38.82 13.95
CA LEU A 541 31.75 -38.74 12.54
C LEU A 541 31.34 -40.14 12.07
N GLU A 542 30.13 -40.26 11.59
CA GLU A 542 29.57 -41.49 11.07
C GLU A 542 28.79 -41.27 9.76
N ALA A 543 28.66 -42.32 8.97
CA ALA A 543 27.76 -42.37 7.86
C ALA A 543 26.46 -43.05 8.29
N VAL A 544 25.32 -42.51 7.92
CA VAL A 544 24.01 -43.03 8.36
C VAL A 544 23.18 -43.35 7.13
N THR A 545 22.70 -44.57 7.04
CA THR A 545 21.70 -44.99 6.04
C THR A 545 20.44 -45.48 6.67
N VAL A 546 19.31 -45.40 5.95
CA VAL A 546 18.01 -45.92 6.40
C VAL A 546 17.68 -47.17 5.59
N ASN A 547 17.41 -48.25 6.29
CA ASN A 547 17.02 -49.52 5.68
C ASN A 547 15.58 -49.42 5.12
N MET A 548 15.50 -49.09 3.84
CA MET A 548 14.23 -49.02 3.11
C MET A 548 13.95 -50.34 2.36
N ASP A 549 15.01 -50.96 1.88
CA ASP A 549 15.05 -52.22 1.20
C ASP A 549 16.26 -53.00 1.70
N GLN A 550 16.03 -54.25 2.09
CA GLN A 550 17.05 -55.05 2.76
C GLN A 550 18.20 -55.41 1.82
N ASP A 551 17.87 -55.72 0.55
CA ASP A 551 18.86 -56.13 -0.46
C ASP A 551 19.75 -54.93 -0.85
N GLU A 552 19.14 -53.76 -1.11
CA GLU A 552 19.89 -52.52 -1.41
C GLU A 552 20.75 -52.06 -0.21
N THR A 553 20.29 -52.26 1.00
CA THR A 553 21.04 -51.87 2.22
C THR A 553 22.22 -52.80 2.46
N GLU A 554 22.04 -54.10 2.24
CA GLU A 554 23.11 -55.10 2.36
C GLU A 554 24.16 -54.93 1.25
N GLN A 555 23.73 -54.58 0.02
CA GLN A 555 24.63 -54.21 -1.04
C GLN A 555 25.46 -52.99 -0.69
N LEU A 556 24.84 -51.94 -0.19
CA LEU A 556 25.54 -50.72 0.27
C LEU A 556 26.55 -51.03 1.37
N ARG A 557 26.22 -51.92 2.32
CA ARG A 557 27.13 -52.34 3.39
C ARG A 557 28.38 -53.01 2.84
N ARG A 558 28.22 -53.94 1.89
CA ARG A 558 29.34 -54.63 1.24
C ARG A 558 30.23 -53.65 0.44
N GLU A 559 29.60 -52.78 -0.37
CA GLU A 559 30.32 -51.74 -1.12
C GLU A 559 31.08 -50.79 -0.21
N TRP A 560 30.52 -50.49 1.00
CA TRP A 560 31.17 -49.65 1.99
C TRP A 560 32.39 -50.28 2.60
N GLU A 561 32.33 -51.57 2.97
CA GLU A 561 33.44 -52.36 3.48
C GLU A 561 34.55 -52.50 2.45
N GLU A 562 34.21 -52.77 1.19
CA GLU A 562 35.19 -52.90 0.09
C GLU A 562 35.84 -51.55 -0.29
N SER A 563 35.11 -50.45 -0.10
CA SER A 563 35.62 -49.12 -0.48
C SER A 563 36.74 -48.58 0.42
N GLY A 564 36.98 -49.20 1.57
CA GLY A 564 37.99 -48.77 2.56
C GLY A 564 37.73 -47.37 3.12
N ILE A 565 36.49 -46.90 3.17
CA ILE A 565 36.09 -45.62 3.76
C ILE A 565 36.26 -45.70 5.31
N ASP A 566 37.17 -44.95 5.86
CA ASP A 566 37.48 -44.85 7.30
C ASP A 566 36.42 -44.01 8.02
N ILE A 567 35.17 -44.39 7.94
CA ILE A 567 34.02 -43.78 8.64
C ILE A 567 33.01 -44.91 8.89
N PRO A 568 32.56 -45.15 10.12
CA PRO A 568 31.58 -46.20 10.40
C PRO A 568 30.24 -45.93 9.74
N LEU A 569 29.62 -46.98 9.22
CA LEU A 569 28.30 -46.95 8.61
C LEU A 569 27.26 -47.45 9.62
N THR A 570 26.36 -46.57 10.02
CA THR A 570 25.23 -46.89 10.92
C THR A 570 23.96 -47.07 10.08
N ILE A 571 23.30 -48.21 10.26
CA ILE A 571 22.05 -48.55 9.55
C ILE A 571 20.87 -48.32 10.49
N LEU A 572 19.93 -47.50 10.08
CA LEU A 572 18.68 -47.25 10.81
C LEU A 572 17.55 -48.08 10.25
N ASP A 573 16.88 -48.86 11.05
CA ASP A 573 15.73 -49.64 10.62
C ASP A 573 14.51 -48.75 10.36
N SER A 574 13.80 -49.06 9.28
CA SER A 574 12.56 -48.36 8.91
C SER A 574 11.43 -49.36 8.56
N PRO A 575 10.69 -49.86 9.56
CA PRO A 575 9.60 -50.85 9.35
C PRO A 575 8.52 -50.33 8.37
N TYR A 576 8.35 -49.00 8.29
CA TYR A 576 7.31 -48.36 7.49
C TYR A 576 7.85 -47.73 6.19
N ARG A 577 9.06 -48.00 5.82
CA ARG A 577 9.72 -47.46 4.59
C ARG A 577 9.71 -45.92 4.54
N GLU A 578 9.88 -45.24 5.69
CA GLU A 578 9.99 -43.79 5.82
C GLU A 578 11.46 -43.41 6.12
N ILE A 579 12.01 -42.44 5.38
CA ILE A 579 13.40 -41.98 5.58
C ILE A 579 13.49 -41.00 6.75
N SER A 580 12.54 -40.09 6.85
CA SER A 580 12.68 -38.93 7.75
C SER A 580 12.55 -39.27 9.21
N ARG A 581 11.64 -40.18 9.58
CA ARG A 581 11.33 -40.52 10.98
C ARG A 581 12.48 -41.22 11.71
N PRO A 582 13.09 -42.29 11.14
CA PRO A 582 14.23 -42.93 11.77
C PRO A 582 15.41 -41.97 12.01
N VAL A 583 15.69 -41.08 11.06
CA VAL A 583 16.75 -40.07 11.19
C VAL A 583 16.45 -39.10 12.32
N ILE A 584 15.22 -38.60 12.41
CA ILE A 584 14.80 -37.68 13.48
C ILE A 584 14.86 -38.35 14.85
N ASP A 585 14.39 -39.58 14.95
CA ASP A 585 14.38 -40.36 16.19
C ASP A 585 15.83 -40.69 16.64
N TYR A 586 16.71 -40.94 15.68
CA TYR A 586 18.15 -41.10 15.92
C TYR A 586 18.80 -39.82 16.47
N VAL A 587 18.55 -38.67 15.82
CA VAL A 587 19.02 -37.36 16.28
C VAL A 587 18.49 -37.03 17.67
N LYS A 588 17.21 -37.32 17.97
CA LYS A 588 16.63 -37.09 19.28
C LYS A 588 17.28 -37.96 20.35
N ARG A 589 17.58 -39.24 20.07
CA ARG A 589 18.28 -40.13 21.00
C ARG A 589 19.67 -39.62 21.34
N LEU A 590 20.47 -39.24 20.32
CA LEU A 590 21.80 -38.66 20.54
C LEU A 590 21.76 -37.40 21.44
N ARG A 591 20.72 -36.59 21.31
CA ARG A 591 20.54 -35.40 22.14
C ARG A 591 19.97 -35.67 23.52
N GLN A 592 19.15 -36.68 23.70
CA GLN A 592 18.64 -37.05 25.03
C GLN A 592 19.76 -37.53 25.96
N GLU A 593 20.76 -38.21 25.41
CA GLU A 593 21.93 -38.66 26.17
C GLU A 593 22.80 -37.50 26.63
N GLN A 594 22.94 -36.42 25.80
CA GLN A 594 23.74 -35.24 26.13
C GLN A 594 23.11 -33.94 25.58
N PRO A 595 22.32 -33.22 26.39
CA PRO A 595 21.57 -32.03 25.90
C PRO A 595 22.42 -30.83 25.43
N ARG A 596 23.72 -30.75 25.86
CA ARG A 596 24.65 -29.70 25.47
C ARG A 596 25.42 -29.99 24.18
N ASP A 597 25.29 -31.21 23.64
CA ASP A 597 25.93 -31.59 22.41
C ASP A 597 25.19 -31.08 21.19
N VAL A 598 25.91 -30.80 20.13
CA VAL A 598 25.34 -30.35 18.84
C VAL A 598 25.43 -31.49 17.84
N VAL A 599 24.32 -31.77 17.20
CA VAL A 599 24.24 -32.79 16.13
C VAL A 599 24.29 -32.10 14.78
N SER A 600 25.29 -32.40 13.95
CA SER A 600 25.45 -31.86 12.61
C SER A 600 25.10 -32.90 11.54
N VAL A 601 24.01 -32.67 10.81
CA VAL A 601 23.52 -33.57 9.76
C VAL A 601 23.93 -33.09 8.40
N PHE A 602 24.79 -33.84 7.70
CA PHE A 602 25.19 -33.55 6.32
C PHE A 602 24.27 -34.25 5.34
N ILE A 603 23.64 -33.49 4.47
CA ILE A 603 22.75 -34.01 3.44
C ILE A 603 23.36 -33.78 2.07
N PRO A 604 23.85 -34.85 1.39
CA PRO A 604 24.32 -34.75 0.00
C PRO A 604 23.15 -34.49 -0.92
N GLU A 605 23.29 -33.49 -1.77
CA GLU A 605 22.27 -33.11 -2.76
C GLU A 605 22.93 -32.87 -4.10
N TYR A 606 22.23 -33.18 -5.17
CA TYR A 606 22.69 -32.81 -6.50
C TYR A 606 21.85 -31.70 -7.10
N VAL A 607 22.53 -30.75 -7.76
CA VAL A 607 21.92 -29.58 -8.36
C VAL A 607 21.70 -29.88 -9.84
N VAL A 608 20.43 -29.96 -10.23
CA VAL A 608 20.00 -30.18 -11.60
C VAL A 608 19.98 -28.88 -12.43
N GLY A 609 19.97 -29.02 -13.75
CA GLY A 609 20.06 -27.86 -14.67
C GLY A 609 18.79 -27.05 -14.80
N HIS A 610 17.63 -27.70 -14.75
CA HIS A 610 16.33 -27.06 -14.95
C HIS A 610 15.44 -27.15 -13.70
N TRP A 611 14.58 -26.15 -13.50
CA TRP A 611 13.73 -26.06 -12.31
C TRP A 611 12.71 -27.21 -12.19
N TYR A 612 12.20 -27.71 -13.31
CA TYR A 612 11.24 -28.82 -13.32
C TYR A 612 11.88 -30.16 -12.95
N GLU A 613 13.19 -30.32 -13.14
CA GLU A 613 13.93 -31.50 -12.72
C GLU A 613 14.00 -31.61 -11.19
N HIS A 614 13.87 -30.47 -10.47
CA HIS A 614 13.76 -30.45 -9.00
C HIS A 614 12.47 -31.12 -8.49
N LEU A 615 11.42 -31.20 -9.31
CA LEU A 615 10.19 -31.90 -8.93
C LEU A 615 10.41 -33.42 -8.88
N LEU A 616 11.37 -33.93 -9.65
CA LEU A 616 11.71 -35.36 -9.73
C LEU A 616 12.81 -35.76 -8.73
N HIS A 617 13.56 -34.78 -8.20
CA HIS A 617 14.75 -35.04 -7.40
C HIS A 617 14.76 -34.25 -6.10
N ASN A 618 15.47 -34.75 -5.07
CA ASN A 618 15.71 -34.11 -3.78
C ASN A 618 14.45 -33.87 -2.89
N GLN A 619 13.32 -34.52 -3.17
CA GLN A 619 12.09 -34.34 -2.40
C GLN A 619 12.24 -34.83 -0.93
N SER A 620 12.91 -35.97 -0.74
CA SER A 620 13.20 -36.53 0.59
C SER A 620 14.14 -35.64 1.40
N ALA A 621 15.17 -35.10 0.77
CA ALA A 621 16.10 -34.15 1.41
C ALA A 621 15.39 -32.89 1.87
N LEU A 622 14.48 -32.34 1.05
CA LEU A 622 13.71 -31.14 1.39
C LEU A 622 12.76 -31.37 2.59
N ARG A 623 12.06 -32.51 2.58
CA ARG A 623 11.18 -32.91 3.71
C ARG A 623 11.95 -33.10 5.01
N LEU A 624 13.09 -33.78 4.93
CA LEU A 624 13.93 -34.04 6.08
C LEU A 624 14.48 -32.74 6.66
N LYS A 625 14.99 -31.83 5.83
CA LYS A 625 15.43 -30.50 6.26
C LYS A 625 14.32 -29.74 6.98
N GLY A 626 13.12 -29.71 6.38
CA GLY A 626 11.97 -29.05 6.99
C GLY A 626 11.65 -29.60 8.39
N ARG A 627 11.70 -30.92 8.58
CA ARG A 627 11.45 -31.55 9.88
C ARG A 627 12.59 -31.33 10.88
N LEU A 628 13.84 -31.41 10.45
CA LEU A 628 15.02 -31.19 11.33
C LEU A 628 15.12 -29.73 11.81
N LEU A 629 14.59 -28.76 11.07
CA LEU A 629 14.51 -27.36 11.47
C LEU A 629 13.77 -27.15 12.80
N PHE A 630 12.77 -28.00 13.07
CA PHE A 630 12.01 -27.94 14.32
C PHE A 630 12.62 -28.81 15.46
N THR A 631 13.82 -29.35 15.25
CA THR A 631 14.52 -30.13 16.27
C THR A 631 15.60 -29.26 16.89
N PRO A 632 15.51 -28.87 18.17
CA PRO A 632 16.50 -28.00 18.82
C PRO A 632 17.90 -28.62 18.83
N GLY A 633 18.97 -27.81 18.69
CA GLY A 633 20.37 -28.23 18.76
C GLY A 633 20.87 -29.07 17.57
N VAL A 634 20.17 -29.02 16.47
CA VAL A 634 20.52 -29.70 15.23
C VAL A 634 21.00 -28.68 14.20
N MET A 635 22.17 -28.94 13.64
CA MET A 635 22.71 -28.20 12.49
C MET A 635 22.50 -29.04 11.22
N VAL A 636 21.86 -28.47 10.21
CA VAL A 636 21.66 -29.15 8.92
C VAL A 636 22.55 -28.51 7.86
N THR A 637 23.46 -29.30 7.31
CA THR A 637 24.38 -28.86 6.28
C THR A 637 24.08 -29.53 4.94
N SER A 638 23.55 -28.76 3.99
CA SER A 638 23.42 -29.19 2.60
C SER A 638 24.77 -29.19 1.90
N VAL A 639 25.13 -30.31 1.29
CA VAL A 639 26.36 -30.41 0.47
C VAL A 639 25.97 -30.55 -1.01
N PRO A 640 25.91 -29.44 -1.77
CA PRO A 640 25.48 -29.50 -3.15
C PRO A 640 26.59 -30.04 -4.09
N TYR A 641 26.22 -31.00 -4.89
CA TYR A 641 27.01 -31.49 -6.02
C TYR A 641 26.38 -31.01 -7.33
N GLN A 642 27.13 -30.29 -8.14
CA GLN A 642 26.62 -29.73 -9.39
C GLN A 642 26.82 -30.75 -10.52
N LEU A 643 25.73 -31.15 -11.17
CA LEU A 643 25.77 -31.97 -12.36
C LEU A 643 26.32 -31.17 -13.55
N GLU A 644 26.89 -31.85 -14.55
CA GLU A 644 27.44 -31.21 -15.75
C GLU A 644 26.39 -30.40 -16.50
N SER A 645 25.15 -30.87 -16.58
CA SER A 645 24.00 -30.14 -17.13
C SER A 645 23.78 -28.78 -16.41
N SER A 646 23.96 -28.75 -15.10
CA SER A 646 23.86 -27.52 -14.27
C SER A 646 25.04 -26.57 -14.52
N GLU A 647 26.25 -27.09 -14.71
CA GLU A 647 27.44 -26.29 -15.04
C GLU A 647 27.35 -25.63 -16.41
N LEU A 648 26.87 -26.35 -17.41
CA LEU A 648 26.62 -25.83 -18.75
C LEU A 648 25.54 -24.71 -18.72
N ALA A 649 24.47 -24.89 -17.94
CA ALA A 649 23.46 -23.88 -17.75
C ALA A 649 24.03 -22.60 -17.07
N LYS A 650 24.96 -22.75 -16.10
CA LYS A 650 25.69 -21.63 -15.46
C LYS A 650 26.68 -20.94 -16.41
N LYS A 651 27.42 -21.67 -17.22
CA LYS A 651 28.33 -21.08 -18.24
C LYS A 651 27.54 -20.24 -19.26
N ARG A 652 26.39 -20.74 -19.71
CA ARG A 652 25.46 -19.97 -20.56
C ARG A 652 24.92 -18.74 -19.85
N ALA A 653 24.73 -18.79 -18.50
CA ALA A 653 24.29 -17.71 -17.69
C ALA A 653 25.36 -16.61 -17.52
N ARG A 654 26.59 -16.98 -17.19
CA ARG A 654 27.71 -16.05 -17.02
C ARG A 654 28.03 -15.26 -18.30
N ARG A 655 27.93 -15.85 -19.47
CA ARG A 655 28.05 -15.12 -20.75
C ARG A 655 27.03 -14.01 -20.94
N ARG A 656 25.83 -14.11 -20.29
CA ARG A 656 24.79 -13.08 -20.32
C ARG A 656 24.89 -12.06 -19.17
N GLU A 657 25.52 -12.42 -18.05
CA GLU A 657 25.70 -11.57 -16.86
C GLU A 657 26.90 -10.61 -16.95
N GLN A 658 27.80 -10.78 -17.88
CA GLN A 658 28.90 -9.83 -18.16
C GLN A 658 28.41 -8.41 -18.53
N TRP A 659 27.09 -8.22 -18.74
CA TRP A 659 26.45 -6.93 -19.00
C TRP A 659 25.90 -6.26 -17.73
N ASN A 660 25.90 -6.92 -16.57
CA ASN A 660 25.45 -6.35 -15.30
C ASN A 660 26.51 -6.67 -14.24
N ALA A 661 27.52 -5.80 -14.12
CA ALA A 661 28.53 -5.93 -13.07
C ALA A 661 27.81 -5.88 -11.69
N PRO A 662 28.08 -6.84 -10.78
CA PRO A 662 27.57 -6.78 -9.42
C PRO A 662 28.13 -5.52 -8.73
N GLY A 663 27.33 -4.90 -7.88
CA GLY A 663 27.77 -3.78 -7.05
C GLY A 663 29.01 -4.15 -6.25
N SER A 664 29.89 -3.19 -6.04
CA SER A 664 31.12 -3.38 -5.27
C SER A 664 30.83 -3.91 -3.87
N VAL A 665 31.45 -5.02 -3.51
CA VAL A 665 31.39 -5.57 -2.14
C VAL A 665 32.15 -4.59 -1.22
N ARG A 666 31.44 -3.87 -0.37
CA ARG A 666 32.05 -3.07 0.70
C ARG A 666 32.41 -4.02 1.83
N ARG A 667 33.69 -4.31 2.00
CA ARG A 667 34.19 -4.98 3.21
C ARG A 667 34.19 -3.95 4.34
N GLY A 668 33.52 -4.23 5.44
CA GLY A 668 33.65 -3.46 6.66
C GLY A 668 35.11 -3.51 7.18
N PRO A 669 35.51 -2.57 8.04
CA PRO A 669 36.87 -2.59 8.62
C PRO A 669 37.07 -3.91 9.37
N VAL A 670 38.12 -4.63 9.00
CA VAL A 670 38.57 -5.83 9.73
C VAL A 670 39.11 -5.34 11.07
N ILE A 671 38.38 -5.64 12.14
CA ILE A 671 38.91 -5.41 13.51
C ILE A 671 40.07 -6.40 13.71
N GLN A 672 41.27 -5.92 13.54
CA GLN A 672 42.42 -6.73 13.91
C GLN A 672 42.42 -6.90 15.44
N PRO A 673 42.61 -8.13 15.97
CA PRO A 673 42.73 -8.33 17.39
C PRO A 673 43.96 -7.54 17.88
N ARG A 674 43.75 -6.70 18.87
CA ARG A 674 44.81 -5.93 19.55
C ARG A 674 45.91 -6.90 20.01
N LYS A 675 47.09 -6.84 19.39
CA LYS A 675 48.26 -7.55 19.91
C LYS A 675 48.48 -7.06 21.34
N SER A 676 48.45 -7.98 22.31
CA SER A 676 48.83 -7.70 23.69
C SER A 676 50.27 -7.19 23.70
N GLN A 677 50.47 -5.95 24.09
CA GLN A 677 51.74 -5.38 24.35
C GLN A 677 52.29 -6.08 25.61
N LYS A 678 53.25 -7.01 25.43
CA LYS A 678 54.07 -7.50 26.52
C LYS A 678 55.00 -6.38 26.93
N ASP A 679 54.87 -5.93 28.16
CA ASP A 679 55.84 -5.11 28.86
C ASP A 679 57.17 -5.80 28.83
N GLY A 680 58.19 -5.11 28.32
CA GLY A 680 59.61 -5.48 28.41
C GLY A 680 60.43 -4.20 28.47
N GLY A 681 60.78 -3.80 29.68
CA GLY A 681 61.55 -2.61 29.94
C GLY A 681 62.97 -2.72 29.53
N LYS A 682 63.59 -1.56 29.54
CA LYS A 682 65.04 -1.13 29.67
C LYS A 682 65.58 -0.42 28.43
N GLY A 683 65.78 0.88 28.58
CA GLY A 683 67.11 1.40 28.78
C GLY A 683 67.71 2.13 27.58
N GLY A 684 67.86 3.44 27.69
CA GLY A 684 69.14 4.03 27.34
C GLY A 684 69.18 4.99 26.14
N LYS A 685 69.22 6.28 26.47
CA LYS A 685 70.11 7.34 25.96
C LYS A 685 70.14 7.77 24.47
N GLY A 686 69.79 9.03 24.29
CA GLY A 686 70.79 10.00 23.71
C GLY A 686 70.52 10.47 22.26
N GLY A 687 70.31 11.78 22.11
CA GLY A 687 70.93 12.48 21.01
C GLY A 687 70.07 13.38 20.17
N LYS A 688 70.01 14.65 20.54
CA LYS A 688 70.02 15.88 19.70
C LYS A 688 69.23 15.99 18.40
N GLY A 689 68.37 17.05 18.38
CA GLY A 689 67.70 17.69 17.28
C GLY A 689 68.65 18.37 16.24
N PRO A 690 68.26 19.38 15.47
CA PRO A 690 66.96 20.09 15.31
C PRO A 690 66.56 20.31 13.82
N GLY A 691 65.41 20.91 13.56
CA GLY A 691 65.23 21.63 12.32
C GLY A 691 63.79 21.75 11.77
N ASN A 692 63.18 22.88 12.02
CA ASN A 692 62.33 23.74 11.22
C ASN A 692 61.36 23.22 10.14
N GLY A 693 60.13 23.73 10.25
CA GLY A 693 59.33 24.03 9.09
C GLY A 693 57.79 24.12 9.34
N SER A 694 57.38 25.29 9.82
CA SER A 694 56.15 26.06 9.54
C SER A 694 54.86 25.35 9.09
N GLY A 695 53.83 25.55 9.85
CA GLY A 695 52.38 25.52 9.84
C GLY A 695 51.60 25.89 8.55
N PRO A 696 50.28 26.13 8.58
CA PRO A 696 49.44 26.49 9.72
C PRO A 696 48.12 25.72 9.87
N ALA A 697 47.48 26.01 10.98
CA ALA A 697 46.21 25.59 11.51
C ALA A 697 45.00 25.78 10.62
N GLY A 698 44.06 24.85 10.78
CA GLY A 698 42.65 25.00 10.38
C GLY A 698 41.75 24.35 11.41
N SER A 699 41.19 25.18 12.27
CA SER A 699 40.25 24.86 13.33
C SER A 699 38.95 24.23 12.80
N LEU A 700 38.51 23.12 13.38
CA LEU A 700 37.14 22.63 13.26
C LEU A 700 36.51 22.60 14.64
N THR A 701 35.67 23.61 14.85
CA THR A 701 34.77 23.80 15.97
C THR A 701 33.68 22.74 15.97
N ARG A 702 33.61 21.99 17.04
CA ARG A 702 32.47 21.17 17.45
C ARG A 702 31.35 22.08 17.91
N GLN A 703 30.12 22.00 17.33
CA GLN A 703 28.90 22.42 18.00
C GLN A 703 28.03 21.20 18.27
N ARG A 704 27.94 20.88 19.55
CA ARG A 704 26.79 20.18 20.17
C ARG A 704 25.70 21.22 20.42
N GLY A 705 24.45 20.81 20.30
CA GLY A 705 23.31 21.61 20.80
C GLY A 705 22.01 21.15 20.23
N LYS A 706 21.34 20.47 21.03
CA LYS A 706 19.96 20.26 21.51
C LYS A 706 18.95 19.71 20.52
#